data_ec17d452cee1388b45037b82a38776d2
#
_entry.id   ec17d452cee1388b45037b82a38776d2
#
_cell.length_a   1.000
_cell.length_b   1.000
_cell.length_c   1.000
_cell.angle_alpha   90.00
_cell.angle_beta   90.00
_cell.angle_gamma   90.00
#
_symmetry.space_group_name_H-M   'P 1'
#
loop_
_entity.id
_entity.type
_entity.pdbx_description
1 polymer ?
#
loop_
_entity_poly.entity_id
_entity_poly.type
_entity_poly.pdbx_seq_one_letter_code
_entity_poly.pdbx_strand_id
1 'polypeptide(L)'
;EVVFEDSEGNIWIGTNGSGLVKFTNKEFKYITKNKELYSDKILSIAQDLNGAMWLGTFGEGVSRLNDNKVSSYNVRNSNLENDNFWTILNDKNEKMWFGTSNGLSYWNGTSFTTFTELDGLPNNKVQSLFQEVSSVIWIGTKKGVAYLKDDKFIKINDLSYKNVRSIASTDDGYYWFGTSDGLVRYDGFESQLIQDSLLLDNTIYSIKNYGNKLWIATQKGLIYFDGNEYQRINFSQENYLSSINFLLIDSDNFLWIGTNRGVFTINLTQYNQGRLEINSYTTNNGLISMETNLNAIFQDWDNNIWFGTSEGINIFKRVKNQIDQQIVPSVHLTDVKLFFEDQNYLDQLRKGKKTKFSYKKNTLTFYYQSNFFKDPSAVKYSYFLEGSDEAWTPMDGNSFSRYPNLAHGKYIFKVKSTIDGKNWSEIDEVSFEITAPFWLTWWFRISVLVALFLVTFYFLNRRRKALRQEREVELLNYKNKLIKLEQQSLNSSMNRHFIFNSLNSIQFYINKEDKLSANRYLSNFSKLIRKNLDSSSAEDNLIPLSEEIERLTLYLSLENMRFKEKFTYEINMDPDVDAEMTKVPAMFMQPFIENSIWHGVLPMEVPGKITIDVFKKNNKTHFEITDNGIGIDESIKNKSQEQNEHSSKGMKIATNRIELLQKVIQKEISIQGPFQINENEKILGTKVVIIFG
;
A
#
# COMPACT_ATOMS: atom_id res chain seq x y z
N GLU A 1 -41.51 13.34 21.85
CA GLU A 1 -41.09 11.97 21.47
C GLU A 1 -41.69 11.64 20.13
N VAL A 2 -40.86 11.31 19.16
CA VAL A 2 -41.23 10.99 17.76
C VAL A 2 -40.63 9.65 17.39
N VAL A 3 -41.40 8.82 16.72
CA VAL A 3 -40.94 7.57 16.09
C VAL A 3 -41.13 7.71 14.59
N PHE A 4 -40.11 7.41 13.82
CA PHE A 4 -40.11 7.53 12.35
C PHE A 4 -39.41 6.31 11.74
N GLU A 5 -39.98 5.73 10.71
CA GLU A 5 -39.34 4.69 9.91
C GLU A 5 -38.81 5.30 8.60
N ASP A 6 -37.52 5.09 8.33
CA ASP A 6 -36.91 5.56 7.09
C ASP A 6 -37.12 4.56 5.91
N SER A 7 -36.74 4.97 4.72
CA SER A 7 -36.89 4.14 3.51
C SER A 7 -36.05 2.86 3.52
N GLU A 8 -35.12 2.70 4.46
CA GLU A 8 -34.29 1.52 4.66
C GLU A 8 -34.87 0.59 5.73
N GLY A 9 -36.02 0.95 6.35
CA GLY A 9 -36.65 0.19 7.42
C GLY A 9 -36.00 0.43 8.78
N ASN A 10 -35.14 1.43 8.96
CA ASN A 10 -34.64 1.81 10.26
C ASN A 10 -35.70 2.62 11.01
N ILE A 11 -35.89 2.33 12.29
CA ILE A 11 -36.77 3.09 13.16
C ILE A 11 -35.93 4.10 13.95
N TRP A 12 -36.28 5.37 13.81
CA TRP A 12 -35.67 6.46 14.51
C TRP A 12 -36.55 6.93 15.66
N ILE A 13 -35.98 7.06 16.83
CA ILE A 13 -36.70 7.45 18.06
C ILE A 13 -36.05 8.70 18.63
N GLY A 14 -36.76 9.81 18.59
CA GLY A 14 -36.40 11.03 19.28
C GLY A 14 -36.76 10.92 20.75
N THR A 15 -35.80 11.01 21.66
CA THR A 15 -36.02 10.88 23.11
C THR A 15 -36.01 12.22 23.80
N ASN A 16 -36.65 12.31 24.97
CA ASN A 16 -36.60 13.51 25.79
C ASN A 16 -35.34 13.47 26.69
N GLY A 17 -34.28 14.15 26.22
CA GLY A 17 -33.05 14.35 26.99
C GLY A 17 -31.92 13.31 26.72
N SER A 18 -32.19 12.21 26.03
CA SER A 18 -31.16 11.18 25.70
C SER A 18 -30.74 11.18 24.23
N GLY A 19 -31.18 12.17 23.46
CA GLY A 19 -30.83 12.34 22.06
C GLY A 19 -31.65 11.46 21.08
N LEU A 20 -31.04 11.08 19.96
CA LEU A 20 -31.66 10.32 18.90
C LEU A 20 -31.19 8.85 18.97
N VAL A 21 -32.15 7.94 18.95
CA VAL A 21 -31.88 6.48 18.92
C VAL A 21 -32.26 5.97 17.55
N LYS A 22 -31.35 5.26 16.89
CA LYS A 22 -31.62 4.47 15.67
C LYS A 22 -31.79 3.01 16.06
N PHE A 23 -32.94 2.43 15.74
CA PHE A 23 -33.17 1.01 15.80
C PHE A 23 -33.17 0.45 14.37
N THR A 24 -32.15 -0.30 14.05
CA THR A 24 -32.05 -1.03 12.79
C THR A 24 -32.73 -2.36 12.96
N ASN A 25 -33.48 -2.85 11.95
CA ASN A 25 -33.95 -4.24 11.93
C ASN A 25 -32.69 -5.11 11.85
N LYS A 26 -32.22 -5.55 13.03
CA LYS A 26 -30.94 -6.22 13.16
C LYS A 26 -31.06 -7.60 12.57
N GLU A 27 -30.21 -7.92 11.60
CA GLU A 27 -30.07 -9.29 11.08
C GLU A 27 -29.63 -10.25 12.19
N PHE A 28 -29.12 -9.71 13.29
CA PHE A 28 -28.61 -10.45 14.43
C PHE A 28 -29.45 -10.22 15.68
N LYS A 29 -29.85 -11.31 16.33
CA LYS A 29 -30.20 -11.30 17.76
C LYS A 29 -28.94 -11.63 18.55
N TYR A 30 -28.89 -11.20 19.80
CA TYR A 30 -27.78 -11.51 20.70
C TYR A 30 -28.27 -11.92 22.09
N ILE A 31 -27.48 -12.76 22.73
CA ILE A 31 -27.68 -13.22 24.09
C ILE A 31 -26.38 -12.95 24.87
N THR A 32 -26.51 -12.32 26.04
CA THR A 32 -25.35 -11.92 26.85
C THR A 32 -25.49 -12.38 28.30
N LYS A 33 -24.38 -12.36 29.05
CA LYS A 33 -24.35 -12.68 30.48
C LYS A 33 -25.33 -11.84 31.29
N ASN A 34 -25.53 -10.60 30.94
CA ASN A 34 -26.41 -9.69 31.67
C ASN A 34 -27.91 -9.97 31.44
N LYS A 35 -28.26 -10.86 30.51
CA LYS A 35 -29.64 -11.15 30.16
C LYS A 35 -29.99 -12.61 30.35
N GLU A 36 -29.19 -13.56 29.86
CA GLU A 36 -29.60 -14.95 29.74
C GLU A 36 -28.45 -15.96 29.82
N LEU A 37 -27.18 -15.51 29.90
CA LEU A 37 -26.01 -16.39 29.95
C LEU A 37 -25.27 -16.31 31.28
N TYR A 38 -24.56 -17.38 31.61
CA TYR A 38 -23.63 -17.43 32.75
C TYR A 38 -22.23 -16.88 32.38
N SER A 39 -21.87 -16.91 31.09
CA SER A 39 -20.61 -16.40 30.57
C SER A 39 -20.78 -15.87 29.17
N ASP A 40 -20.05 -14.81 28.83
CA ASP A 40 -19.93 -14.28 27.45
C ASP A 40 -18.79 -14.98 26.66
N LYS A 41 -17.91 -15.71 27.36
CA LYS A 41 -16.76 -16.39 26.73
C LYS A 41 -17.13 -17.76 26.18
N ILE A 42 -17.92 -17.79 25.12
CA ILE A 42 -18.38 -19.03 24.48
C ILE A 42 -17.29 -19.51 23.51
N LEU A 43 -16.86 -20.77 23.67
CA LEU A 43 -15.84 -21.42 22.83
C LEU A 43 -16.41 -22.50 21.91
N SER A 44 -17.60 -23.02 22.19
CA SER A 44 -18.22 -24.05 21.37
C SER A 44 -19.73 -24.02 21.50
N ILE A 45 -20.41 -24.37 20.41
CA ILE A 45 -21.88 -24.36 20.31
C ILE A 45 -22.31 -25.65 19.61
N ALA A 46 -23.33 -26.28 20.14
CA ALA A 46 -24.00 -27.43 19.50
C ALA A 46 -25.47 -27.50 19.89
N GLN A 47 -26.27 -28.22 19.15
CA GLN A 47 -27.69 -28.45 19.44
C GLN A 47 -27.93 -29.92 19.76
N ASP A 48 -28.70 -30.20 20.82
CA ASP A 48 -29.13 -31.56 21.12
C ASP A 48 -30.44 -31.94 20.38
N LEU A 49 -30.81 -33.20 20.40
CA LEU A 49 -32.01 -33.69 19.69
C LEU A 49 -33.32 -33.09 20.17
N ASN A 50 -33.36 -32.55 21.38
CA ASN A 50 -34.56 -31.91 21.91
C ASN A 50 -34.61 -30.41 21.46
N GLY A 51 -33.69 -30.00 20.60
CA GLY A 51 -33.57 -28.62 20.10
C GLY A 51 -32.83 -27.68 21.06
N ALA A 52 -32.39 -28.12 22.23
CA ALA A 52 -31.69 -27.24 23.16
C ALA A 52 -30.26 -26.95 22.70
N MET A 53 -29.83 -25.67 22.83
CA MET A 53 -28.50 -25.24 22.50
C MET A 53 -27.55 -25.44 23.67
N TRP A 54 -26.42 -26.08 23.43
CA TRP A 54 -25.35 -26.30 24.39
C TRP A 54 -24.19 -25.32 24.07
N LEU A 55 -23.79 -24.58 25.08
CA LEU A 55 -22.83 -23.48 24.98
C LEU A 55 -21.64 -23.74 25.91
N GLY A 56 -20.55 -24.21 25.37
CA GLY A 56 -19.33 -24.47 26.11
C GLY A 56 -18.57 -23.18 26.34
N THR A 57 -18.16 -22.91 27.58
CA THR A 57 -17.53 -21.65 27.98
C THR A 57 -16.08 -21.85 28.41
N PHE A 58 -15.38 -20.73 28.53
CA PHE A 58 -14.08 -20.68 29.20
C PHE A 58 -14.26 -20.24 30.65
N GLY A 59 -14.14 -21.22 31.59
CA GLY A 59 -14.07 -20.97 33.02
C GLY A 59 -15.40 -21.02 33.77
N GLU A 60 -16.56 -21.15 33.09
CA GLU A 60 -17.88 -21.18 33.74
C GLU A 60 -18.69 -22.45 33.42
N GLY A 61 -18.03 -23.45 32.87
CA GLY A 61 -18.67 -24.73 32.54
C GLY A 61 -19.42 -24.74 31.21
N VAL A 62 -20.52 -25.45 31.11
CA VAL A 62 -21.38 -25.54 29.94
C VAL A 62 -22.81 -25.10 30.29
N SER A 63 -23.40 -24.28 29.43
CA SER A 63 -24.79 -23.85 29.55
C SER A 63 -25.67 -24.58 28.55
N ARG A 64 -26.84 -25.04 28.98
CA ARG A 64 -27.89 -25.60 28.13
C ARG A 64 -29.08 -24.63 28.07
N LEU A 65 -29.35 -24.13 26.90
CA LEU A 65 -30.45 -23.20 26.63
C LEU A 65 -31.59 -23.97 25.96
N ASN A 66 -32.75 -24.04 26.63
CA ASN A 66 -33.96 -24.65 26.13
C ASN A 66 -35.15 -23.73 26.38
N ASP A 67 -35.83 -23.27 25.33
CA ASP A 67 -37.05 -22.41 25.39
C ASP A 67 -36.94 -21.27 26.40
N ASN A 68 -35.93 -20.47 26.35
CA ASN A 68 -35.63 -19.36 27.26
C ASN A 68 -35.25 -19.76 28.71
N LYS A 69 -35.07 -21.05 29.00
CA LYS A 69 -34.49 -21.50 30.27
C LYS A 69 -33.03 -21.87 30.09
N VAL A 70 -32.16 -21.31 30.90
CA VAL A 70 -30.75 -21.64 30.90
C VAL A 70 -30.41 -22.47 32.13
N SER A 71 -29.87 -23.65 31.88
CA SER A 71 -29.27 -24.52 32.91
C SER A 71 -27.76 -24.48 32.74
N SER A 72 -27.02 -24.32 33.82
CA SER A 72 -25.56 -24.34 33.83
C SER A 72 -25.02 -25.54 34.56
N TYR A 73 -24.00 -26.18 33.97
CA TYR A 73 -23.29 -27.32 34.56
C TYR A 73 -21.82 -26.97 34.67
N ASN A 74 -21.26 -27.09 35.87
CA ASN A 74 -19.86 -26.80 36.17
C ASN A 74 -19.37 -27.74 37.29
N VAL A 75 -18.09 -27.64 37.63
CA VAL A 75 -17.46 -28.46 38.67
C VAL A 75 -18.12 -28.34 40.05
N ARG A 76 -18.87 -27.29 40.33
CA ARG A 76 -19.53 -27.05 41.63
C ARG A 76 -20.90 -27.70 41.75
N ASN A 77 -21.59 -27.90 40.62
CA ASN A 77 -23.00 -28.36 40.61
C ASN A 77 -23.22 -29.62 39.80
N SER A 78 -22.17 -30.22 39.23
CA SER A 78 -22.24 -31.45 38.43
C SER A 78 -20.98 -32.30 38.63
N ASN A 79 -20.94 -33.49 38.02
CA ASN A 79 -19.75 -34.37 38.04
C ASN A 79 -18.70 -33.97 36.99
N LEU A 80 -18.69 -32.75 36.53
CA LEU A 80 -17.65 -32.26 35.65
C LEU A 80 -16.33 -32.05 36.41
N GLU A 81 -15.22 -32.35 35.75
CA GLU A 81 -13.88 -32.16 36.32
C GLU A 81 -13.22 -30.87 35.89
N ASN A 82 -13.81 -30.15 34.93
CA ASN A 82 -13.27 -28.92 34.39
C ASN A 82 -14.35 -27.99 33.82
N ASP A 83 -14.14 -26.70 33.92
CA ASP A 83 -15.06 -25.64 33.47
C ASP A 83 -14.71 -25.04 32.11
N ASN A 84 -13.66 -25.53 31.44
CA ASN A 84 -13.23 -25.07 30.11
C ASN A 84 -13.68 -26.06 29.02
N PHE A 85 -14.56 -25.63 28.16
CA PHE A 85 -15.17 -26.47 27.12
C PHE A 85 -14.73 -25.95 25.74
N TRP A 86 -13.81 -26.69 25.09
CA TRP A 86 -13.20 -26.30 23.82
C TRP A 86 -14.01 -26.71 22.61
N THR A 87 -14.75 -27.78 22.69
CA THR A 87 -15.55 -28.34 21.59
C THR A 87 -16.74 -29.12 22.11
N ILE A 88 -17.86 -29.10 21.41
CA ILE A 88 -19.04 -29.89 21.69
C ILE A 88 -19.44 -30.59 20.40
N LEU A 89 -19.84 -31.84 20.49
CA LEU A 89 -20.33 -32.63 19.38
C LEU A 89 -21.60 -33.37 19.80
N ASN A 90 -22.68 -33.24 19.07
CA ASN A 90 -23.82 -34.14 19.09
C ASN A 90 -23.55 -35.26 18.10
N ASP A 91 -23.38 -36.49 18.59
CA ASP A 91 -23.08 -37.64 17.73
C ASP A 91 -24.36 -38.21 17.07
N LYS A 92 -24.17 -39.06 16.08
CA LYS A 92 -25.27 -39.72 15.36
C LYS A 92 -26.10 -40.70 16.23
N ASN A 93 -25.58 -41.08 17.41
CA ASN A 93 -26.26 -41.89 18.38
C ASN A 93 -26.88 -41.03 19.49
N GLU A 94 -27.02 -39.72 19.25
CA GLU A 94 -27.72 -38.77 20.12
C GLU A 94 -26.98 -38.46 21.44
N LYS A 95 -25.71 -38.86 21.55
CA LYS A 95 -24.86 -38.53 22.70
C LYS A 95 -24.20 -37.17 22.51
N MET A 96 -24.30 -36.36 23.55
CA MET A 96 -23.57 -35.10 23.59
C MET A 96 -22.17 -35.30 24.17
N TRP A 97 -21.14 -34.97 23.35
CA TRP A 97 -19.74 -35.08 23.71
C TRP A 97 -19.12 -33.72 23.93
N PHE A 98 -18.28 -33.59 24.93
CA PHE A 98 -17.68 -32.34 25.37
C PHE A 98 -16.18 -32.50 25.53
N GLY A 99 -15.41 -31.83 24.70
CA GLY A 99 -13.96 -31.75 24.84
C GLY A 99 -13.57 -30.65 25.83
N THR A 100 -12.90 -31.02 26.91
CA THR A 100 -12.52 -30.10 27.99
C THR A 100 -11.02 -29.98 28.15
N SER A 101 -10.55 -29.16 29.09
CA SER A 101 -9.14 -29.11 29.47
C SER A 101 -8.68 -30.30 30.29
N ASN A 102 -9.61 -31.12 30.83
CA ASN A 102 -9.30 -32.28 31.67
C ASN A 102 -10.04 -33.57 31.23
N GLY A 103 -10.16 -33.79 29.94
CA GLY A 103 -10.71 -35.01 29.38
C GLY A 103 -11.82 -34.79 28.37
N LEU A 104 -12.37 -35.89 27.91
CA LEU A 104 -13.54 -35.99 27.07
C LEU A 104 -14.74 -36.40 27.93
N SER A 105 -15.73 -35.56 28.07
CA SER A 105 -16.94 -35.87 28.82
C SER A 105 -18.10 -36.15 27.86
N TYR A 106 -19.02 -37.06 28.24
CA TYR A 106 -20.29 -37.20 27.56
C TYR A 106 -21.45 -37.04 28.53
N TRP A 107 -22.57 -36.51 28.06
CA TRP A 107 -23.81 -36.35 28.77
C TRP A 107 -24.77 -37.51 28.48
N ASN A 108 -25.22 -38.20 29.49
CA ASN A 108 -26.14 -39.35 29.37
C ASN A 108 -27.63 -38.98 29.59
N GLY A 109 -27.93 -37.67 29.63
CA GLY A 109 -29.26 -37.14 29.95
C GLY A 109 -29.42 -36.71 31.41
N THR A 110 -28.60 -37.19 32.36
CA THR A 110 -28.68 -36.90 33.80
C THR A 110 -27.35 -36.49 34.42
N SER A 111 -26.24 -37.04 33.96
CA SER A 111 -24.91 -36.82 34.51
C SER A 111 -23.84 -36.84 33.42
N PHE A 112 -22.67 -36.29 33.73
CA PHE A 112 -21.49 -36.37 32.89
C PHE A 112 -20.62 -37.57 33.29
N THR A 113 -20.04 -38.22 32.28
CA THR A 113 -18.98 -39.22 32.44
C THR A 113 -17.77 -38.71 31.70
N THR A 114 -16.60 -38.64 32.34
CA THR A 114 -15.36 -38.09 31.78
C THR A 114 -14.34 -39.19 31.55
N PHE A 115 -13.73 -39.19 30.37
CA PHE A 115 -12.62 -40.06 29.97
C PHE A 115 -11.33 -39.22 29.91
N THR A 116 -10.22 -39.85 30.32
CA THR A 116 -8.90 -39.20 30.45
C THR A 116 -7.82 -40.00 29.71
N GLU A 117 -6.57 -39.61 29.90
CA GLU A 117 -5.42 -40.35 29.40
C GLU A 117 -5.38 -41.78 29.96
N LEU A 118 -5.92 -42.01 31.18
CA LEU A 118 -6.01 -43.33 31.80
C LEU A 118 -6.97 -44.26 31.04
N ASP A 119 -7.98 -43.70 30.38
CA ASP A 119 -8.96 -44.43 29.59
C ASP A 119 -8.52 -44.62 28.13
N GLY A 120 -7.37 -44.03 27.74
CA GLY A 120 -6.81 -44.19 26.41
C GLY A 120 -6.76 -42.92 25.56
N LEU A 121 -7.10 -41.74 26.09
CA LEU A 121 -6.89 -40.48 25.34
C LEU A 121 -5.40 -40.17 25.17
N PRO A 122 -4.98 -39.54 24.06
CA PRO A 122 -3.61 -39.09 23.88
C PRO A 122 -3.19 -38.01 24.86
N ASN A 123 -4.11 -37.11 25.22
CA ASN A 123 -3.93 -36.05 26.21
C ASN A 123 -5.28 -35.58 26.76
N ASN A 124 -5.30 -35.18 28.03
CA ASN A 124 -6.54 -34.72 28.69
C ASN A 124 -7.08 -33.42 28.09
N LYS A 125 -6.27 -32.56 27.44
CA LYS A 125 -6.79 -31.37 26.79
C LYS A 125 -7.35 -31.73 25.42
N VAL A 126 -8.66 -31.93 25.33
CA VAL A 126 -9.41 -32.23 24.10
C VAL A 126 -9.84 -30.90 23.44
N GLN A 127 -9.38 -30.64 22.20
CA GLN A 127 -9.57 -29.36 21.54
C GLN A 127 -10.50 -29.43 20.33
N SER A 128 -10.65 -30.60 19.71
CA SER A 128 -11.52 -30.80 18.54
C SER A 128 -12.16 -32.19 18.57
N LEU A 129 -13.41 -32.21 18.11
CA LEU A 129 -14.19 -33.44 17.90
C LEU A 129 -14.72 -33.41 16.47
N PHE A 130 -14.70 -34.54 15.81
CA PHE A 130 -15.22 -34.70 14.48
C PHE A 130 -15.85 -36.10 14.35
N GLN A 131 -17.05 -36.16 13.79
CA GLN A 131 -17.70 -37.44 13.47
C GLN A 131 -17.90 -37.56 11.98
N GLU A 132 -17.44 -38.64 11.44
CA GLU A 132 -17.63 -39.02 10.06
C GLU A 132 -19.03 -39.63 9.81
N VAL A 133 -19.32 -39.98 8.56
CA VAL A 133 -20.52 -40.77 8.19
C VAL A 133 -20.54 -42.14 8.89
N SER A 134 -19.38 -42.74 9.10
CA SER A 134 -19.19 -43.90 9.99
C SER A 134 -19.35 -43.43 11.45
N SER A 135 -19.90 -44.24 12.36
CA SER A 135 -20.12 -43.87 13.77
C SER A 135 -18.83 -43.58 14.57
N VAL A 136 -17.70 -43.44 13.90
CA VAL A 136 -16.39 -43.17 14.51
C VAL A 136 -16.28 -41.70 14.90
N ILE A 137 -15.89 -41.42 16.15
CA ILE A 137 -15.63 -40.07 16.63
C ILE A 137 -14.12 -39.84 16.71
N TRP A 138 -13.62 -38.86 15.95
CA TRP A 138 -12.24 -38.45 16.00
C TRP A 138 -12.04 -37.40 17.08
N ILE A 139 -10.95 -37.50 17.83
CA ILE A 139 -10.65 -36.71 19.02
C ILE A 139 -9.27 -36.10 18.85
N GLY A 140 -9.24 -34.79 18.60
CA GLY A 140 -7.99 -34.01 18.54
C GLY A 140 -7.66 -33.44 19.91
N THR A 141 -6.43 -33.68 20.35
CA THR A 141 -5.95 -33.23 21.65
C THR A 141 -4.74 -32.31 21.53
N LYS A 142 -4.31 -31.75 22.66
CA LYS A 142 -3.07 -30.95 22.71
C LYS A 142 -1.83 -31.77 22.33
N LYS A 143 -1.87 -33.11 22.49
CA LYS A 143 -0.75 -34.01 22.24
C LYS A 143 -1.18 -35.23 21.48
N GLY A 144 -1.70 -35.09 20.30
CA GLY A 144 -2.06 -36.23 19.43
C GLY A 144 -3.54 -36.38 19.15
N VAL A 145 -3.86 -37.43 18.40
CA VAL A 145 -5.20 -37.80 17.93
C VAL A 145 -5.54 -39.22 18.39
N ALA A 146 -6.77 -39.43 18.77
CA ALA A 146 -7.39 -40.74 18.88
C ALA A 146 -8.74 -40.75 18.16
N TYR A 147 -9.25 -41.93 17.90
CA TYR A 147 -10.65 -42.10 17.52
C TYR A 147 -11.33 -43.08 18.45
N LEU A 148 -12.62 -42.82 18.69
CA LEU A 148 -13.48 -43.70 19.48
C LEU A 148 -14.24 -44.60 18.53
N LYS A 149 -14.06 -45.93 18.68
CA LYS A 149 -14.75 -46.96 17.94
C LYS A 149 -15.07 -48.11 18.89
N ASP A 150 -16.30 -48.58 18.88
CA ASP A 150 -16.76 -49.70 19.72
C ASP A 150 -16.38 -49.50 21.20
N ASP A 151 -16.64 -48.31 21.72
CA ASP A 151 -16.32 -47.85 23.09
C ASP A 151 -14.83 -47.95 23.49
N LYS A 152 -13.91 -47.99 22.51
CA LYS A 152 -12.47 -48.00 22.74
C LYS A 152 -11.79 -46.83 22.08
N PHE A 153 -10.88 -46.20 22.80
CA PHE A 153 -10.00 -45.14 22.25
C PHE A 153 -8.79 -45.78 21.57
N ILE A 154 -8.61 -45.47 20.29
CA ILE A 154 -7.49 -45.96 19.48
C ILE A 154 -6.64 -44.74 19.13
N LYS A 155 -5.38 -44.71 19.61
CA LYS A 155 -4.43 -43.62 19.36
C LYS A 155 -3.78 -43.74 17.99
N ILE A 156 -3.56 -42.62 17.33
CA ILE A 156 -2.77 -42.55 16.10
C ILE A 156 -1.32 -42.18 16.45
N ASN A 157 -0.42 -43.15 16.34
CA ASN A 157 0.97 -43.01 16.79
C ASN A 157 1.73 -41.93 15.99
N ASP A 158 1.52 -41.86 14.70
CA ASP A 158 2.15 -40.90 13.80
C ASP A 158 1.82 -39.41 14.11
N LEU A 159 0.71 -39.21 14.82
CA LEU A 159 0.24 -37.87 15.23
C LEU A 159 0.53 -37.58 16.70
N SER A 160 1.29 -38.44 17.36
CA SER A 160 1.75 -38.24 18.75
C SER A 160 2.48 -36.89 18.85
N TYR A 161 2.18 -36.14 19.94
CA TYR A 161 2.73 -34.81 20.22
C TYR A 161 2.25 -33.65 19.33
N LYS A 162 1.39 -33.88 18.33
CA LYS A 162 0.76 -32.82 17.55
C LYS A 162 -0.38 -32.17 18.31
N ASN A 163 -0.41 -30.84 18.35
CA ASN A 163 -1.51 -30.06 18.95
C ASN A 163 -2.60 -29.85 17.90
N VAL A 164 -3.66 -30.71 17.95
CA VAL A 164 -4.70 -30.77 16.93
C VAL A 164 -5.92 -29.95 17.34
N ARG A 165 -6.21 -28.92 16.56
CA ARG A 165 -7.25 -27.91 16.82
C ARG A 165 -8.49 -28.09 15.96
N SER A 166 -8.36 -28.74 14.82
CA SER A 166 -9.46 -28.97 13.89
C SER A 166 -9.25 -30.29 13.13
N ILE A 167 -10.35 -30.96 12.82
CA ILE A 167 -10.36 -32.23 12.07
C ILE A 167 -11.42 -32.11 10.99
N ALA A 168 -11.10 -32.59 9.79
CA ALA A 168 -12.02 -32.70 8.67
C ALA A 168 -11.69 -33.96 7.86
N SER A 169 -12.63 -34.44 7.05
CA SER A 169 -12.39 -35.48 6.04
C SER A 169 -12.80 -34.98 4.67
N THR A 170 -12.20 -35.53 3.63
CA THR A 170 -12.55 -35.29 2.22
C THR A 170 -13.13 -36.56 1.60
N ASP A 171 -13.91 -36.42 0.51
CA ASP A 171 -14.62 -37.54 -0.12
C ASP A 171 -13.70 -38.61 -0.70
N ASP A 172 -12.42 -38.24 -0.94
CA ASP A 172 -11.34 -39.15 -1.36
C ASP A 172 -10.77 -40.02 -0.24
N GLY A 173 -11.32 -39.91 0.99
CA GLY A 173 -11.00 -40.73 2.15
C GLY A 173 -9.83 -40.23 3.00
N TYR A 174 -9.30 -39.06 2.74
CA TYR A 174 -8.26 -38.45 3.57
C TYR A 174 -8.86 -37.75 4.78
N TYR A 175 -8.15 -37.86 5.91
CA TYR A 175 -8.37 -37.02 7.09
C TYR A 175 -7.36 -35.90 7.13
N TRP A 176 -7.84 -34.75 7.56
CA TRP A 176 -7.04 -33.53 7.62
C TRP A 176 -7.03 -32.98 9.03
N PHE A 177 -5.85 -32.79 9.58
CA PHE A 177 -5.65 -32.31 10.93
C PHE A 177 -5.02 -30.93 10.91
N GLY A 178 -5.74 -29.93 11.39
CA GLY A 178 -5.24 -28.58 11.60
C GLY A 178 -4.48 -28.52 12.92
N THR A 179 -3.19 -28.24 12.85
CA THR A 179 -2.31 -28.22 14.02
C THR A 179 -1.74 -26.83 14.30
N SER A 180 -1.01 -26.68 15.41
CA SER A 180 -0.24 -25.45 15.66
C SER A 180 0.93 -25.27 14.69
N ASP A 181 1.39 -26.33 14.05
CA ASP A 181 2.60 -26.36 13.22
C ASP A 181 2.29 -26.41 11.72
N GLY A 182 1.01 -26.45 11.35
CA GLY A 182 0.54 -26.57 9.97
C GLY A 182 -0.53 -27.63 9.76
N LEU A 183 -0.74 -28.01 8.49
CA LEU A 183 -1.75 -28.98 8.07
C LEU A 183 -1.13 -30.36 7.93
N VAL A 184 -1.77 -31.35 8.50
CA VAL A 184 -1.40 -32.77 8.36
C VAL A 184 -2.49 -33.52 7.63
N ARG A 185 -2.13 -34.26 6.59
CA ARG A 185 -3.00 -35.22 5.88
C ARG A 185 -2.74 -36.64 6.40
N TYR A 186 -3.78 -37.42 6.54
CA TYR A 186 -3.71 -38.82 6.97
C TYR A 186 -4.57 -39.68 6.07
N ASP A 187 -4.04 -40.78 5.58
CA ASP A 187 -4.72 -41.72 4.65
C ASP A 187 -5.35 -42.94 5.34
N GLY A 188 -5.32 -42.97 6.65
CA GLY A 188 -5.73 -44.14 7.46
C GLY A 188 -4.54 -44.99 7.89
N PHE A 189 -3.36 -44.84 7.35
CA PHE A 189 -2.15 -45.58 7.66
C PHE A 189 -0.98 -44.69 8.04
N GLU A 190 -0.68 -43.67 7.21
CA GLU A 190 0.44 -42.79 7.43
C GLU A 190 0.00 -41.31 7.43
N SER A 191 0.70 -40.50 8.23
CA SER A 191 0.46 -39.07 8.30
C SER A 191 1.55 -38.29 7.56
N GLN A 192 1.16 -37.24 6.84
CA GLN A 192 2.06 -36.34 6.11
C GLN A 192 1.80 -34.89 6.48
N LEU A 193 2.83 -34.21 6.98
CA LEU A 193 2.78 -32.76 7.13
C LEU A 193 2.91 -32.10 5.74
N ILE A 194 1.97 -31.24 5.42
CA ILE A 194 1.96 -30.52 4.14
C ILE A 194 3.08 -29.49 4.10
N GLN A 195 3.95 -29.61 3.12
CA GLN A 195 5.14 -28.76 2.90
C GLN A 195 4.81 -27.58 1.98
N ASP A 196 3.78 -26.82 2.33
CA ASP A 196 3.41 -25.62 1.59
C ASP A 196 3.74 -24.35 2.41
N SER A 197 4.28 -23.33 1.78
CA SER A 197 4.74 -22.09 2.42
C SER A 197 3.61 -21.31 3.10
N LEU A 198 2.37 -21.48 2.67
CA LEU A 198 1.21 -20.83 3.28
C LEU A 198 0.78 -21.53 4.58
N LEU A 199 1.09 -22.82 4.72
CA LEU A 199 0.63 -23.68 5.78
C LEU A 199 1.70 -24.03 6.80
N LEU A 200 2.97 -24.10 6.38
CA LEU A 200 4.07 -24.46 7.26
C LEU A 200 4.27 -23.38 8.34
N ASP A 201 4.48 -23.81 9.60
CA ASP A 201 4.60 -22.92 10.76
C ASP A 201 3.45 -21.92 10.92
N ASN A 202 2.25 -22.31 10.45
CA ASN A 202 1.05 -21.52 10.53
C ASN A 202 -0.02 -22.27 11.34
N THR A 203 -0.43 -21.71 12.47
CA THR A 203 -1.47 -22.34 13.31
C THR A 203 -2.80 -22.37 12.57
N ILE A 204 -3.38 -23.57 12.45
CA ILE A 204 -4.68 -23.81 11.83
C ILE A 204 -5.74 -23.95 12.92
N TYR A 205 -6.75 -23.09 12.87
CA TYR A 205 -7.82 -23.06 13.86
C TYR A 205 -9.07 -23.84 13.44
N SER A 206 -9.40 -23.82 12.15
CA SER A 206 -10.60 -24.51 11.63
C SER A 206 -10.37 -24.99 10.20
N ILE A 207 -10.90 -26.16 9.87
CA ILE A 207 -10.91 -26.71 8.51
C ILE A 207 -12.36 -27.09 8.19
N LYS A 208 -12.80 -26.73 6.98
CA LYS A 208 -14.08 -27.19 6.43
C LYS A 208 -13.86 -27.72 5.03
N ASN A 209 -14.40 -28.89 4.77
CA ASN A 209 -14.40 -29.50 3.44
C ASN A 209 -15.61 -29.04 2.62
N TYR A 210 -15.42 -28.97 1.31
CA TYR A 210 -16.46 -28.80 0.31
C TYR A 210 -16.16 -29.76 -0.84
N GLY A 211 -16.67 -30.99 -0.75
CA GLY A 211 -16.19 -32.10 -1.57
C GLY A 211 -14.72 -32.43 -1.23
N ASN A 212 -13.89 -32.55 -2.25
CA ASN A 212 -12.44 -32.77 -2.08
C ASN A 212 -11.63 -31.47 -1.92
N LYS A 213 -12.29 -30.34 -1.72
CA LYS A 213 -11.69 -29.04 -1.52
C LYS A 213 -11.71 -28.66 -0.06
N LEU A 214 -10.76 -27.83 0.39
CA LEU A 214 -10.67 -27.42 1.78
C LEU A 214 -10.64 -25.90 1.92
N TRP A 215 -11.37 -25.43 2.92
CA TRP A 215 -11.26 -24.08 3.44
C TRP A 215 -10.55 -24.14 4.79
N ILE A 216 -9.45 -23.42 4.91
CA ILE A 216 -8.52 -23.56 6.03
C ILE A 216 -8.37 -22.20 6.71
N ALA A 217 -8.83 -22.11 7.95
CA ALA A 217 -8.67 -20.94 8.81
C ALA A 217 -7.33 -20.98 9.51
N THR A 218 -6.52 -19.96 9.31
CA THR A 218 -5.19 -19.88 9.91
C THR A 218 -4.99 -18.59 10.70
N GLN A 219 -3.93 -18.56 11.50
CA GLN A 219 -3.48 -17.35 12.18
C GLN A 219 -3.10 -16.24 11.18
N LYS A 220 -2.71 -16.60 9.97
CA LYS A 220 -2.23 -15.68 8.93
C LYS A 220 -3.25 -15.45 7.80
N GLY A 221 -4.50 -15.86 7.97
CA GLY A 221 -5.58 -15.65 7.01
C GLY A 221 -6.27 -16.90 6.52
N LEU A 222 -7.13 -16.77 5.50
CA LEU A 222 -7.90 -17.84 4.88
C LEU A 222 -7.14 -18.46 3.71
N ILE A 223 -7.03 -19.79 3.71
CA ILE A 223 -6.42 -20.56 2.64
C ILE A 223 -7.47 -21.48 2.04
N TYR A 224 -7.49 -21.59 0.73
CA TYR A 224 -8.32 -22.49 -0.03
C TYR A 224 -7.44 -23.51 -0.74
N PHE A 225 -7.83 -24.79 -0.65
CA PHE A 225 -7.25 -25.90 -1.38
C PHE A 225 -8.25 -26.40 -2.41
N ASP A 226 -7.91 -26.38 -3.66
CA ASP A 226 -8.82 -26.76 -4.77
C ASP A 226 -8.78 -28.27 -5.10
N GLY A 227 -7.94 -29.03 -4.40
CA GLY A 227 -7.61 -30.44 -4.65
C GLY A 227 -6.20 -30.63 -5.18
N ASN A 228 -5.55 -29.58 -5.70
CA ASN A 228 -4.20 -29.60 -6.25
C ASN A 228 -3.28 -28.58 -5.60
N GLU A 229 -3.73 -27.32 -5.49
CA GLU A 229 -2.91 -26.20 -5.05
C GLU A 229 -3.56 -25.47 -3.87
N TYR A 230 -2.70 -24.87 -3.03
CA TYR A 230 -3.11 -24.01 -1.92
C TYR A 230 -3.02 -22.55 -2.35
N GLN A 231 -4.06 -21.78 -2.13
CA GLN A 231 -4.09 -20.37 -2.45
C GLN A 231 -4.67 -19.56 -1.29
N ARG A 232 -4.09 -18.40 -1.03
CA ARG A 232 -4.61 -17.46 -0.05
C ARG A 232 -5.76 -16.65 -0.64
N ILE A 233 -6.86 -16.56 0.08
CA ILE A 233 -7.98 -15.71 -0.29
C ILE A 233 -7.70 -14.30 0.24
N ASN A 234 -7.63 -13.33 -0.67
CA ASN A 234 -7.43 -11.92 -0.35
C ASN A 234 -8.78 -11.23 -0.23
N PHE A 235 -9.04 -10.64 0.92
CA PHE A 235 -10.22 -9.83 1.19
C PHE A 235 -9.87 -8.38 0.85
N SER A 236 -10.24 -7.88 -0.35
CA SER A 236 -10.08 -6.51 -0.89
C SER A 236 -8.97 -5.59 -0.31
N GLN A 237 -8.68 -4.47 -0.97
CA GLN A 237 -7.52 -3.56 -0.90
C GLN A 237 -7.04 -3.07 0.48
N GLU A 238 -7.75 -3.28 1.55
CA GLU A 238 -7.24 -3.02 2.90
C GLU A 238 -6.90 -4.36 3.55
N ASN A 239 -5.64 -4.72 3.42
CA ASN A 239 -4.99 -5.80 4.14
C ASN A 239 -5.62 -6.08 5.50
N TYR A 240 -5.74 -7.37 5.86
CA TYR A 240 -5.71 -7.87 7.24
C TYR A 240 -6.95 -8.59 7.74
N LEU A 241 -7.20 -9.75 7.16
CA LEU A 241 -7.62 -10.85 8.01
C LEU A 241 -6.35 -11.53 8.53
N SER A 242 -5.84 -11.08 9.66
CA SER A 242 -4.64 -11.66 10.26
C SER A 242 -4.93 -12.99 10.95
N SER A 243 -6.12 -13.20 11.52
CA SER A 243 -6.48 -14.44 12.20
C SER A 243 -7.93 -14.79 11.91
N ILE A 244 -8.17 -16.01 11.43
CA ILE A 244 -9.50 -16.58 11.24
C ILE A 244 -9.80 -17.49 12.40
N ASN A 245 -10.84 -17.20 13.17
CA ASN A 245 -11.15 -17.90 14.42
C ASN A 245 -12.06 -19.11 14.24
N PHE A 246 -12.97 -19.05 13.26
CA PHE A 246 -13.85 -20.18 12.92
C PHE A 246 -14.24 -20.17 11.44
N LEU A 247 -14.67 -21.34 10.95
CA LEU A 247 -15.33 -21.54 9.67
C LEU A 247 -16.58 -22.39 9.85
N LEU A 248 -17.62 -22.08 9.10
CA LEU A 248 -18.81 -22.93 8.94
C LEU A 248 -19.29 -22.83 7.48
N ILE A 249 -19.63 -23.93 6.86
CA ILE A 249 -20.38 -23.95 5.61
C ILE A 249 -21.84 -24.28 5.97
N ASP A 250 -22.73 -23.35 5.66
CA ASP A 250 -24.14 -23.50 5.96
C ASP A 250 -24.90 -24.31 4.89
N SER A 251 -26.14 -24.60 5.15
CA SER A 251 -27.04 -25.37 4.25
C SER A 251 -27.30 -24.71 2.90
N ASP A 252 -27.06 -23.38 2.77
CA ASP A 252 -27.24 -22.63 1.54
C ASP A 252 -25.90 -22.37 0.80
N ASN A 253 -24.86 -23.13 1.18
CA ASN A 253 -23.52 -23.02 0.62
C ASN A 253 -22.83 -21.65 0.83
N PHE A 254 -23.10 -20.98 1.96
CA PHE A 254 -22.29 -19.85 2.39
C PHE A 254 -21.21 -20.33 3.36
N LEU A 255 -19.97 -19.92 3.08
CA LEU A 255 -18.87 -20.05 4.03
C LEU A 255 -18.89 -18.86 4.98
N TRP A 256 -19.13 -19.11 6.25
CA TRP A 256 -19.05 -18.15 7.34
C TRP A 256 -17.64 -18.13 7.91
N ILE A 257 -17.08 -16.95 8.12
CA ILE A 257 -15.68 -16.72 8.49
C ILE A 257 -15.66 -15.76 9.66
N GLY A 258 -15.29 -16.23 10.84
CA GLY A 258 -15.14 -15.40 12.04
C GLY A 258 -13.73 -14.87 12.20
N THR A 259 -13.60 -13.59 12.54
CA THR A 259 -12.32 -12.90 12.69
C THR A 259 -12.31 -12.00 13.93
N ASN A 260 -11.21 -11.32 14.19
CA ASN A 260 -11.14 -10.24 15.18
C ASN A 260 -11.69 -8.88 14.69
N ARG A 261 -12.23 -8.82 13.46
CA ARG A 261 -12.78 -7.60 12.83
C ARG A 261 -14.19 -7.80 12.28
N GLY A 262 -14.94 -8.75 12.85
CA GLY A 262 -16.27 -9.09 12.42
C GLY A 262 -16.36 -10.46 11.75
N VAL A 263 -17.50 -10.72 11.14
CA VAL A 263 -17.82 -11.96 10.45
C VAL A 263 -17.96 -11.68 8.96
N PHE A 264 -17.43 -12.58 8.15
CA PHE A 264 -17.52 -12.48 6.69
C PHE A 264 -18.22 -13.71 6.13
N THR A 265 -18.83 -13.57 4.96
CA THR A 265 -19.41 -14.70 4.22
C THR A 265 -18.96 -14.70 2.77
N ILE A 266 -18.76 -15.92 2.23
CA ILE A 266 -18.47 -16.17 0.82
C ILE A 266 -19.55 -17.10 0.28
N ASN A 267 -20.19 -16.74 -0.84
CA ASN A 267 -21.09 -17.64 -1.53
C ASN A 267 -20.28 -18.68 -2.34
N LEU A 268 -20.25 -19.92 -1.89
CA LEU A 268 -19.45 -20.97 -2.52
C LEU A 268 -19.96 -21.39 -3.90
N THR A 269 -21.25 -21.24 -4.16
CA THR A 269 -21.81 -21.51 -5.49
C THR A 269 -21.28 -20.51 -6.51
N GLN A 270 -21.23 -19.24 -6.16
CA GLN A 270 -20.66 -18.19 -7.03
C GLN A 270 -19.13 -18.28 -7.13
N TYR A 271 -18.46 -18.61 -6.03
CA TYR A 271 -17.02 -18.82 -6.00
C TYR A 271 -16.58 -19.92 -6.99
N ASN A 272 -17.30 -21.04 -7.04
CA ASN A 272 -17.05 -22.12 -8.01
C ASN A 272 -17.29 -21.69 -9.47
N GLN A 273 -18.05 -20.60 -9.70
CA GLN A 273 -18.25 -19.99 -11.03
C GLN A 273 -17.19 -18.93 -11.34
N GLY A 274 -16.16 -18.78 -10.51
CA GLY A 274 -15.09 -17.80 -10.66
C GLY A 274 -15.44 -16.39 -10.17
N ARG A 275 -16.51 -16.22 -9.38
CA ARG A 275 -16.93 -14.94 -8.80
C ARG A 275 -16.74 -14.95 -7.29
N LEU A 276 -15.75 -14.22 -6.80
CA LEU A 276 -15.55 -14.03 -5.37
C LEU A 276 -16.38 -12.84 -4.89
N GLU A 277 -17.46 -13.12 -4.17
CA GLU A 277 -18.26 -12.11 -3.46
C GLU A 277 -18.12 -12.31 -1.97
N ILE A 278 -17.68 -11.27 -1.27
CA ILE A 278 -17.47 -11.28 0.18
C ILE A 278 -18.39 -10.26 0.82
N ASN A 279 -19.27 -10.73 1.69
CA ASN A 279 -20.07 -9.85 2.53
C ASN A 279 -19.42 -9.75 3.91
N SER A 280 -19.50 -8.57 4.53
CA SER A 280 -18.96 -8.33 5.87
C SER A 280 -20.06 -7.92 6.83
N TYR A 281 -20.01 -8.47 8.03
CA TYR A 281 -20.89 -8.14 9.14
C TYR A 281 -20.09 -7.56 10.29
N THR A 282 -20.51 -6.41 10.75
CA THR A 282 -19.85 -5.60 11.78
C THR A 282 -20.86 -5.19 12.86
N THR A 283 -20.43 -4.40 13.82
CA THR A 283 -21.33 -3.77 14.78
C THR A 283 -22.40 -2.90 14.12
N ASN A 284 -22.11 -2.34 12.94
CA ASN A 284 -23.09 -1.58 12.15
C ASN A 284 -24.27 -2.45 11.68
N ASN A 285 -24.01 -3.72 11.37
CA ASN A 285 -25.02 -4.70 11.00
C ASN A 285 -25.71 -5.34 12.22
N GLY A 286 -25.31 -4.97 13.42
CA GLY A 286 -25.91 -5.42 14.68
C GLY A 286 -25.17 -6.54 15.39
N LEU A 287 -23.90 -6.82 15.04
CA LEU A 287 -23.05 -7.63 15.91
C LEU A 287 -22.87 -6.93 17.26
N ILE A 288 -22.84 -7.71 18.33
CA ILE A 288 -22.58 -7.18 19.67
C ILE A 288 -21.09 -6.81 19.83
N SER A 289 -20.20 -7.56 19.21
CA SER A 289 -18.75 -7.32 19.19
C SER A 289 -18.15 -7.76 17.87
N MET A 290 -17.05 -7.11 17.49
CA MET A 290 -16.27 -7.45 16.28
C MET A 290 -15.38 -8.67 16.47
N GLU A 291 -14.97 -8.95 17.71
CA GLU A 291 -14.04 -10.04 18.02
C GLU A 291 -14.78 -11.33 18.23
N THR A 292 -14.58 -12.29 17.32
CA THR A 292 -15.19 -13.63 17.42
C THR A 292 -14.33 -14.58 18.25
N ASN A 293 -14.96 -15.56 18.89
CA ASN A 293 -14.27 -16.59 19.67
C ASN A 293 -13.85 -17.78 18.78
N LEU A 294 -12.78 -18.45 19.17
CA LEU A 294 -12.28 -19.63 18.45
C LEU A 294 -13.33 -20.75 18.44
N ASN A 295 -13.59 -21.34 17.25
CA ASN A 295 -14.49 -22.48 17.01
C ASN A 295 -15.94 -22.28 17.47
N ALA A 296 -16.35 -21.12 17.92
CA ALA A 296 -17.65 -20.82 18.43
C ALA A 296 -18.66 -20.47 17.33
N ILE A 297 -18.97 -21.40 16.45
CA ILE A 297 -20.01 -21.25 15.42
C ILE A 297 -20.80 -22.55 15.20
N PHE A 298 -22.11 -22.43 14.97
CA PHE A 298 -23.01 -23.55 14.73
C PHE A 298 -24.22 -23.10 13.91
N GLN A 299 -24.73 -23.95 13.04
CA GLN A 299 -26.03 -23.81 12.38
C GLN A 299 -27.08 -24.70 13.09
N ASP A 300 -28.17 -24.08 13.57
CA ASP A 300 -29.27 -24.81 14.21
C ASP A 300 -30.23 -25.45 13.17
N TRP A 301 -31.17 -26.21 13.62
CA TRP A 301 -32.15 -26.90 12.76
C TRP A 301 -33.12 -25.96 12.03
N ASP A 302 -33.28 -24.76 12.55
CA ASP A 302 -34.07 -23.68 11.89
C ASP A 302 -33.24 -22.90 10.88
N ASN A 303 -31.99 -23.33 10.60
CA ASN A 303 -31.01 -22.67 9.73
C ASN A 303 -30.53 -21.31 10.25
N ASN A 304 -30.70 -20.97 11.52
CA ASN A 304 -30.06 -19.83 12.10
C ASN A 304 -28.57 -20.12 12.36
N ILE A 305 -27.73 -19.09 12.18
CA ILE A 305 -26.29 -19.22 12.47
C ILE A 305 -26.00 -18.59 13.84
N TRP A 306 -25.51 -19.40 14.74
CA TRP A 306 -25.09 -19.02 16.08
C TRP A 306 -23.60 -18.90 16.14
N PHE A 307 -23.07 -17.79 16.67
CA PHE A 307 -21.63 -17.67 16.89
C PHE A 307 -21.31 -16.83 18.12
N GLY A 308 -20.23 -17.23 18.81
CA GLY A 308 -19.71 -16.56 19.99
C GLY A 308 -18.77 -15.41 19.63
N THR A 309 -18.91 -14.30 20.36
CA THR A 309 -18.00 -13.16 20.35
C THR A 309 -17.50 -12.89 21.77
N SER A 310 -16.57 -11.92 21.93
CA SER A 310 -16.05 -11.50 23.24
C SER A 310 -17.13 -10.99 24.21
N GLU A 311 -18.29 -10.57 23.71
CA GLU A 311 -19.38 -9.96 24.52
C GLU A 311 -20.66 -10.81 24.53
N GLY A 312 -20.64 -12.02 24.03
CA GLY A 312 -21.79 -12.93 24.03
C GLY A 312 -22.01 -13.64 22.71
N ILE A 313 -23.23 -14.13 22.50
CA ILE A 313 -23.63 -14.88 21.31
C ILE A 313 -24.42 -13.97 20.38
N ASN A 314 -24.10 -14.07 19.10
CA ASN A 314 -24.89 -13.53 18.01
C ASN A 314 -25.64 -14.67 17.31
N ILE A 315 -26.87 -14.41 16.92
CA ILE A 315 -27.75 -15.33 16.20
C ILE A 315 -28.21 -14.62 14.93
N PHE A 316 -27.70 -15.06 13.80
CA PHE A 316 -28.18 -14.60 12.50
C PHE A 316 -29.45 -15.38 12.13
N LYS A 317 -30.57 -14.67 11.99
CA LYS A 317 -31.83 -15.24 11.55
C LYS A 317 -32.04 -14.99 10.07
N ARG A 318 -32.07 -16.06 9.30
CA ARG A 318 -32.39 -15.98 7.89
C ARG A 318 -33.90 -15.80 7.69
N VAL A 319 -34.30 -14.61 7.29
CA VAL A 319 -35.70 -14.34 6.94
C VAL A 319 -35.93 -14.82 5.50
N LYS A 320 -36.68 -15.91 5.34
CA LYS A 320 -36.93 -16.58 4.04
C LYS A 320 -37.61 -15.75 2.95
N ASN A 321 -38.02 -14.49 3.20
CA ASN A 321 -38.83 -13.68 2.25
C ASN A 321 -38.44 -12.18 2.23
N GLN A 322 -37.25 -11.79 2.57
CA GLN A 322 -36.78 -10.50 2.08
C GLN A 322 -36.30 -10.74 0.65
N ILE A 323 -37.18 -10.45 -0.33
CA ILE A 323 -36.73 -9.99 -1.63
C ILE A 323 -35.76 -8.87 -1.28
N ASP A 324 -34.47 -9.10 -1.49
CA ASP A 324 -33.46 -8.05 -1.44
C ASP A 324 -33.92 -6.98 -2.43
N GLN A 325 -34.71 -6.03 -1.95
CA GLN A 325 -34.81 -4.75 -2.62
C GLN A 325 -33.40 -4.22 -2.56
N GLN A 326 -32.70 -4.32 -3.68
CA GLN A 326 -31.37 -3.76 -3.83
C GLN A 326 -31.47 -2.26 -3.60
N ILE A 327 -31.30 -1.85 -2.34
CA ILE A 327 -31.32 -0.45 -1.96
C ILE A 327 -30.05 0.14 -2.56
N VAL A 328 -30.22 0.90 -3.62
CA VAL A 328 -29.11 1.66 -4.21
C VAL A 328 -28.98 2.96 -3.42
N PRO A 329 -27.86 3.21 -2.75
CA PRO A 329 -27.69 4.40 -1.94
C PRO A 329 -27.69 5.66 -2.83
N SER A 330 -28.56 6.63 -2.55
CA SER A 330 -28.53 7.92 -3.25
C SER A 330 -27.30 8.75 -2.80
N VAL A 331 -26.66 9.42 -3.74
CA VAL A 331 -25.55 10.34 -3.44
C VAL A 331 -25.98 11.78 -3.67
N HIS A 332 -25.53 12.68 -2.80
CA HIS A 332 -25.75 14.11 -2.92
C HIS A 332 -24.46 14.87 -2.67
N LEU A 333 -24.19 15.85 -3.52
CA LEU A 333 -23.16 16.85 -3.27
C LEU A 333 -23.61 17.72 -2.08
N THR A 334 -22.76 17.84 -1.08
CA THR A 334 -23.01 18.63 0.15
C THR A 334 -22.31 19.97 0.13
N ASP A 335 -21.09 20.01 -0.42
CA ASP A 335 -20.26 21.19 -0.43
C ASP A 335 -19.41 21.27 -1.69
N VAL A 336 -19.15 22.48 -2.17
CA VAL A 336 -18.11 22.80 -3.13
C VAL A 336 -17.28 23.94 -2.56
N LYS A 337 -16.02 23.68 -2.25
CA LYS A 337 -15.11 24.66 -1.62
C LYS A 337 -13.92 24.96 -2.52
N LEU A 338 -13.47 26.20 -2.48
CA LEU A 338 -12.17 26.60 -2.97
C LEU A 338 -11.10 26.33 -1.93
N PHE A 339 -9.91 25.96 -2.35
CA PHE A 339 -8.78 25.76 -1.44
C PHE A 339 -8.50 27.05 -0.64
N PHE A 340 -8.36 26.90 0.69
CA PHE A 340 -8.24 28.01 1.66
C PHE A 340 -9.49 28.89 1.88
N GLU A 341 -10.68 28.52 1.39
CA GLU A 341 -11.90 29.25 1.68
C GLU A 341 -12.92 28.31 2.34
N ASP A 342 -13.50 28.74 3.47
CA ASP A 342 -14.53 27.95 4.15
C ASP A 342 -15.93 28.12 3.55
N GLN A 343 -16.04 28.96 2.52
CA GLN A 343 -17.32 29.24 1.88
C GLN A 343 -17.76 28.07 1.01
N ASN A 344 -19.02 27.61 1.22
CA ASN A 344 -19.68 26.66 0.32
C ASN A 344 -20.26 27.39 -0.90
N TYR A 345 -19.89 26.91 -2.07
CA TYR A 345 -20.34 27.47 -3.35
C TYR A 345 -21.44 26.64 -4.04
N LEU A 346 -21.80 25.45 -3.53
CA LEU A 346 -22.73 24.52 -4.18
C LEU A 346 -24.08 25.17 -4.51
N ASP A 347 -24.70 25.85 -3.54
CA ASP A 347 -25.98 26.53 -3.73
C ASP A 347 -25.93 27.62 -4.79
N GLN A 348 -24.82 28.33 -4.86
CA GLN A 348 -24.62 29.40 -5.84
C GLN A 348 -24.42 28.82 -7.24
N LEU A 349 -23.75 27.68 -7.35
CA LEU A 349 -23.55 26.96 -8.60
C LEU A 349 -24.87 26.38 -9.11
N ARG A 350 -25.63 25.68 -8.27
CA ARG A 350 -26.93 25.09 -8.61
C ARG A 350 -27.97 26.14 -9.04
N LYS A 351 -27.97 27.30 -8.37
CA LYS A 351 -28.86 28.42 -8.69
C LYS A 351 -28.35 29.29 -9.86
N GLY A 352 -27.21 28.96 -10.44
CA GLY A 352 -26.61 29.73 -11.53
C GLY A 352 -26.10 31.13 -11.13
N LYS A 353 -26.08 31.45 -9.83
CA LYS A 353 -25.66 32.77 -9.32
C LYS A 353 -24.15 33.00 -9.43
N LYS A 354 -23.34 31.95 -9.30
CA LYS A 354 -21.90 31.99 -9.48
C LYS A 354 -21.43 30.72 -10.16
N THR A 355 -21.18 30.83 -11.44
CA THR A 355 -20.73 29.69 -12.26
C THR A 355 -19.27 29.79 -12.67
N LYS A 356 -18.60 30.91 -12.36
CA LYS A 356 -17.23 31.20 -12.79
C LYS A 356 -16.29 31.43 -11.63
N PHE A 357 -15.13 30.77 -11.67
CA PHE A 357 -14.02 30.97 -10.75
C PHE A 357 -12.83 31.56 -11.48
N SER A 358 -12.02 32.34 -10.77
CA SER A 358 -10.79 32.91 -11.33
C SER A 358 -9.73 31.83 -11.50
N TYR A 359 -8.93 31.94 -12.57
CA TYR A 359 -7.77 31.07 -12.79
C TYR A 359 -6.78 31.02 -11.62
N LYS A 360 -6.79 32.04 -10.73
CA LYS A 360 -5.98 32.05 -9.50
C LYS A 360 -6.58 31.24 -8.37
N LYS A 361 -7.87 30.91 -8.46
CA LYS A 361 -8.66 30.14 -7.49
C LYS A 361 -9.19 28.89 -8.20
N ASN A 362 -8.29 28.04 -8.63
CA ASN A 362 -8.55 26.91 -9.52
C ASN A 362 -8.34 25.55 -8.86
N THR A 363 -8.29 25.52 -7.52
CA THR A 363 -8.27 24.28 -6.73
C THR A 363 -9.62 24.15 -6.02
N LEU A 364 -10.40 23.18 -6.45
CA LEU A 364 -11.72 22.89 -5.90
C LEU A 364 -11.73 21.58 -5.15
N THR A 365 -12.50 21.54 -4.06
CA THR A 365 -12.80 20.33 -3.31
C THR A 365 -14.31 20.15 -3.33
N PHE A 366 -14.74 18.98 -3.78
CA PHE A 366 -16.14 18.55 -3.81
C PHE A 366 -16.38 17.60 -2.66
N TYR A 367 -17.38 17.88 -1.83
CA TYR A 367 -17.82 17.00 -0.76
C TYR A 367 -19.15 16.41 -1.16
N TYR A 368 -19.30 15.12 -0.94
CA TYR A 368 -20.50 14.36 -1.27
C TYR A 368 -20.77 13.33 -0.21
N GLN A 369 -22.01 12.98 -0.03
CA GLN A 369 -22.44 12.02 0.96
C GLN A 369 -23.64 11.23 0.45
N SER A 370 -23.70 9.98 0.84
CA SER A 370 -24.85 9.12 0.60
C SER A 370 -25.65 8.95 1.87
N ASN A 371 -26.97 8.98 1.74
CA ASN A 371 -27.89 8.73 2.83
C ASN A 371 -28.20 7.23 2.98
N PHE A 372 -27.16 6.42 3.17
CA PHE A 372 -27.32 5.00 3.46
C PHE A 372 -27.05 4.76 4.95
N PHE A 373 -28.14 4.68 5.71
CA PHE A 373 -28.07 4.62 7.18
C PHE A 373 -27.91 3.20 7.71
N LYS A 374 -28.22 2.16 6.91
CA LYS A 374 -28.08 0.76 7.33
C LYS A 374 -26.60 0.45 7.59
N ASP A 375 -25.73 0.78 6.66
CA ASP A 375 -24.26 0.68 6.81
C ASP A 375 -23.55 1.81 6.04
N PRO A 376 -23.33 2.96 6.65
CA PRO A 376 -22.65 4.07 6.01
C PRO A 376 -21.24 3.75 5.52
N SER A 377 -20.57 2.78 6.15
CA SER A 377 -19.20 2.37 5.81
C SER A 377 -19.11 1.49 4.55
N ALA A 378 -20.20 0.86 4.16
CA ALA A 378 -20.28 0.05 2.93
C ALA A 378 -20.34 0.90 1.66
N VAL A 379 -20.71 2.19 1.78
CA VAL A 379 -20.87 3.07 0.61
C VAL A 379 -19.50 3.39 0.01
N LYS A 380 -19.41 3.17 -1.29
CA LYS A 380 -18.27 3.58 -2.12
C LYS A 380 -18.73 4.56 -3.17
N TYR A 381 -17.83 5.46 -3.52
CA TYR A 381 -18.09 6.51 -4.49
C TYR A 381 -17.16 6.33 -5.70
N SER A 382 -17.67 6.77 -6.84
CA SER A 382 -16.87 7.00 -8.03
C SER A 382 -17.26 8.36 -8.60
N TYR A 383 -16.28 9.14 -9.00
CA TYR A 383 -16.48 10.49 -9.49
C TYR A 383 -15.72 10.71 -10.79
N PHE A 384 -16.14 11.74 -11.50
CA PHE A 384 -15.62 12.08 -12.82
C PHE A 384 -15.74 13.59 -13.03
N LEU A 385 -14.65 14.24 -13.40
CA LEU A 385 -14.66 15.65 -13.79
C LEU A 385 -14.55 15.76 -15.30
N GLU A 386 -15.69 15.96 -15.96
CA GLU A 386 -15.73 16.19 -17.40
C GLU A 386 -14.94 17.46 -17.76
N GLY A 387 -14.03 17.34 -18.70
CA GLY A 387 -13.06 18.38 -19.05
C GLY A 387 -11.67 18.21 -18.44
N SER A 388 -11.48 17.25 -17.51
CA SER A 388 -10.18 16.95 -16.88
C SER A 388 -9.86 15.45 -16.91
N ASP A 389 -10.81 14.62 -16.53
CA ASP A 389 -10.60 13.18 -16.37
C ASP A 389 -10.93 12.44 -17.68
N GLU A 390 -10.20 11.35 -17.94
CA GLU A 390 -10.43 10.49 -19.10
C GLU A 390 -11.48 9.40 -18.82
N ALA A 391 -11.61 8.99 -17.55
CA ALA A 391 -12.54 7.95 -17.12
C ALA A 391 -13.01 8.19 -15.67
N TRP A 392 -14.04 7.46 -15.26
CA TRP A 392 -14.49 7.40 -13.88
C TRP A 392 -13.39 6.87 -12.96
N THR A 393 -13.21 7.50 -11.78
CA THR A 393 -12.25 7.04 -10.79
C THR A 393 -12.59 5.64 -10.28
N PRO A 394 -11.59 4.84 -9.88
CA PRO A 394 -11.84 3.61 -9.12
C PRO A 394 -12.70 3.90 -7.88
N MET A 395 -13.47 2.91 -7.45
CA MET A 395 -14.32 3.01 -6.27
C MET A 395 -13.51 3.31 -5.02
N ASP A 396 -13.94 4.33 -4.26
CA ASP A 396 -13.30 4.77 -3.02
C ASP A 396 -14.36 5.05 -1.95
N GLY A 397 -14.02 4.86 -0.68
CA GLY A 397 -14.86 5.20 0.48
C GLY A 397 -14.77 6.66 0.92
N ASN A 398 -13.94 7.49 0.28
CA ASN A 398 -13.80 8.89 0.62
C ASN A 398 -15.03 9.70 0.22
N SER A 399 -15.51 10.55 1.12
CA SER A 399 -16.66 11.44 0.89
C SER A 399 -16.27 12.81 0.30
N PHE A 400 -15.06 12.93 -0.23
CA PHE A 400 -14.60 14.13 -0.91
C PHE A 400 -13.58 13.82 -2.00
N SER A 401 -13.50 14.72 -2.98
CA SER A 401 -12.49 14.70 -4.03
C SER A 401 -11.90 16.09 -4.21
N ARG A 402 -10.60 16.17 -4.52
CA ARG A 402 -9.89 17.42 -4.71
C ARG A 402 -9.22 17.47 -6.07
N TYR A 403 -9.48 18.53 -6.81
CA TYR A 403 -8.88 18.84 -8.09
C TYR A 403 -7.98 20.08 -7.99
N PRO A 404 -6.67 19.91 -7.89
CA PRO A 404 -5.73 21.01 -7.81
C PRO A 404 -5.41 21.56 -9.22
N ASN A 405 -5.18 22.86 -9.30
CA ASN A 405 -4.64 23.52 -10.50
C ASN A 405 -5.39 23.25 -11.81
N LEU A 406 -6.73 23.29 -11.75
CA LEU A 406 -7.53 23.12 -12.95
C LEU A 406 -7.19 24.21 -14.00
N ALA A 407 -7.06 23.79 -15.26
CA ALA A 407 -6.86 24.71 -16.38
C ALA A 407 -8.10 25.59 -16.60
N HIS A 408 -7.98 26.63 -17.40
CA HIS A 408 -9.15 27.42 -17.79
C HIS A 408 -10.04 26.59 -18.72
N GLY A 409 -11.34 26.57 -18.44
CA GLY A 409 -12.29 25.77 -19.20
C GLY A 409 -13.62 25.60 -18.47
N LYS A 410 -14.53 24.89 -19.11
CA LYS A 410 -15.81 24.47 -18.53
C LYS A 410 -15.70 23.04 -18.04
N TYR A 411 -16.25 22.79 -16.87
CA TYR A 411 -16.17 21.52 -16.17
C TYR A 411 -17.55 21.12 -15.66
N ILE A 412 -17.80 19.79 -15.63
CA ILE A 412 -18.97 19.21 -14.97
C ILE A 412 -18.43 18.13 -14.03
N PHE A 413 -18.55 18.36 -12.73
CA PHE A 413 -18.26 17.34 -11.73
C PHE A 413 -19.45 16.42 -11.57
N LYS A 414 -19.21 15.12 -11.64
CA LYS A 414 -20.21 14.06 -11.54
C LYS A 414 -19.78 13.07 -10.46
N VAL A 415 -20.74 12.64 -9.64
CA VAL A 415 -20.49 11.62 -8.60
C VAL A 415 -21.65 10.63 -8.56
N LYS A 416 -21.35 9.37 -8.32
CA LYS A 416 -22.27 8.27 -8.10
C LYS A 416 -21.80 7.38 -6.97
N SER A 417 -22.72 6.68 -6.30
CA SER A 417 -22.42 5.79 -5.17
C SER A 417 -22.92 4.38 -5.43
N THR A 418 -22.31 3.44 -4.73
CA THR A 418 -22.66 2.02 -4.75
C THR A 418 -22.28 1.37 -3.42
N ILE A 419 -22.88 0.23 -3.10
CA ILE A 419 -22.47 -0.64 -1.97
C ILE A 419 -21.89 -1.97 -2.47
N ASP A 420 -22.20 -2.38 -3.69
CA ASP A 420 -21.84 -3.69 -4.25
C ASP A 420 -20.91 -3.61 -5.47
N GLY A 421 -20.64 -2.38 -5.96
CA GLY A 421 -19.85 -2.14 -7.16
C GLY A 421 -20.57 -2.47 -8.49
N LYS A 422 -21.81 -2.95 -8.44
CA LYS A 422 -22.61 -3.32 -9.63
C LYS A 422 -23.75 -2.36 -9.87
N ASN A 423 -24.52 -2.07 -8.81
CA ASN A 423 -25.66 -1.18 -8.85
C ASN A 423 -25.25 0.22 -8.39
N TRP A 424 -25.44 1.19 -9.29
CA TRP A 424 -25.03 2.57 -9.07
C TRP A 424 -26.23 3.48 -8.87
N SER A 425 -26.08 4.49 -8.02
CA SER A 425 -27.06 5.56 -7.84
C SER A 425 -27.24 6.37 -9.12
N GLU A 426 -28.29 7.19 -9.14
CA GLU A 426 -28.32 8.33 -10.03
C GLU A 426 -27.12 9.23 -9.81
N ILE A 427 -26.69 9.92 -10.87
CA ILE A 427 -25.54 10.81 -10.84
C ILE A 427 -25.98 12.16 -10.28
N ASP A 428 -25.30 12.66 -9.25
CA ASP A 428 -25.41 14.07 -8.86
C ASP A 428 -24.28 14.86 -9.52
N GLU A 429 -24.61 15.99 -10.12
CA GLU A 429 -23.65 16.77 -10.91
C GLU A 429 -23.74 18.26 -10.66
N VAL A 430 -22.63 18.94 -10.89
CA VAL A 430 -22.53 20.41 -10.82
C VAL A 430 -21.57 20.94 -11.87
N SER A 431 -21.98 21.97 -12.57
CA SER A 431 -21.19 22.61 -13.64
C SER A 431 -20.56 23.93 -13.15
N PHE A 432 -19.32 24.18 -13.60
CA PHE A 432 -18.60 25.42 -13.31
C PHE A 432 -17.61 25.75 -14.43
N GLU A 433 -17.09 26.97 -14.41
CA GLU A 433 -16.12 27.46 -15.39
C GLU A 433 -14.91 28.10 -14.67
N ILE A 434 -13.71 27.74 -15.05
CA ILE A 434 -12.48 28.44 -14.68
C ILE A 434 -12.17 29.47 -15.78
N THR A 435 -12.15 30.75 -15.41
CA THR A 435 -11.90 31.81 -16.36
C THR A 435 -10.44 31.82 -16.82
N ALA A 436 -10.23 32.09 -18.09
CA ALA A 436 -8.88 32.24 -18.59
C ALA A 436 -8.17 33.46 -17.98
N PRO A 437 -6.87 33.38 -17.73
CA PRO A 437 -6.08 34.53 -17.31
C PRO A 437 -6.13 35.63 -18.40
N PHE A 438 -6.07 36.89 -17.93
CA PHE A 438 -6.25 38.04 -18.83
C PHE A 438 -5.25 38.05 -20.00
N TRP A 439 -4.04 37.46 -19.79
CA TRP A 439 -3.04 37.38 -20.87
C TRP A 439 -3.38 36.39 -21.98
N LEU A 440 -4.34 35.50 -21.79
CA LEU A 440 -4.86 34.62 -22.83
C LEU A 440 -6.05 35.24 -23.59
N THR A 441 -6.60 36.34 -23.09
CA THR A 441 -7.70 37.04 -23.76
C THR A 441 -7.23 37.73 -25.07
N TRP A 442 -8.12 37.75 -26.05
CA TRP A 442 -7.80 38.31 -27.39
C TRP A 442 -7.35 39.77 -27.33
N TRP A 443 -8.00 40.58 -26.47
CA TRP A 443 -7.66 41.98 -26.32
C TRP A 443 -6.25 42.21 -25.74
N PHE A 444 -5.85 41.36 -24.77
CA PHE A 444 -4.50 41.42 -24.19
C PHE A 444 -3.43 41.03 -25.23
N ARG A 445 -3.68 39.94 -25.99
CA ARG A 445 -2.78 39.55 -27.08
C ARG A 445 -2.63 40.63 -28.12
N ILE A 446 -3.72 41.30 -28.49
CA ILE A 446 -3.68 42.44 -29.39
C ILE A 446 -2.91 43.62 -28.75
N SER A 447 -3.16 43.94 -27.46
CA SER A 447 -2.44 45.03 -26.80
C SER A 447 -0.94 44.76 -26.70
N VAL A 448 -0.52 43.50 -26.47
CA VAL A 448 0.90 43.09 -26.51
C VAL A 448 1.47 43.24 -27.93
N LEU A 449 0.72 42.81 -28.95
CA LEU A 449 1.13 43.01 -30.36
C LEU A 449 1.26 44.48 -30.73
N VAL A 450 0.31 45.31 -30.31
CA VAL A 450 0.36 46.76 -30.50
C VAL A 450 1.54 47.38 -29.77
N ALA A 451 1.77 46.95 -28.49
CA ALA A 451 2.92 47.41 -27.73
C ALA A 451 4.25 47.03 -28.39
N LEU A 452 4.35 45.76 -28.85
CA LEU A 452 5.52 45.29 -29.61
C LEU A 452 5.70 46.07 -30.92
N PHE A 453 4.59 46.35 -31.63
CA PHE A 453 4.61 47.15 -32.85
C PHE A 453 5.09 48.59 -32.56
N LEU A 454 4.57 49.21 -31.51
CA LEU A 454 4.98 50.56 -31.11
C LEU A 454 6.45 50.60 -30.67
N VAL A 455 6.88 49.58 -29.91
CA VAL A 455 8.29 49.46 -29.49
C VAL A 455 9.20 49.23 -30.69
N THR A 456 8.83 48.32 -31.60
CA THR A 456 9.60 48.10 -32.84
C THR A 456 9.58 49.30 -33.74
N PHE A 457 8.45 49.99 -33.89
CA PHE A 457 8.36 51.26 -34.63
C PHE A 457 9.20 52.36 -34.04
N TYR A 458 9.21 52.52 -32.69
CA TYR A 458 10.06 53.44 -31.97
C TYR A 458 11.56 53.14 -32.20
N PHE A 459 11.95 51.86 -32.04
CA PHE A 459 13.33 51.42 -32.25
C PHE A 459 13.74 51.56 -33.72
N LEU A 460 12.88 51.23 -34.67
CA LEU A 460 13.14 51.39 -36.09
C LEU A 460 13.33 52.87 -36.46
N ASN A 461 12.49 53.74 -35.90
CA ASN A 461 12.62 55.20 -36.12
C ASN A 461 13.91 55.81 -35.47
N ARG A 462 14.23 55.29 -34.25
CA ARG A 462 15.48 55.70 -33.57
C ARG A 462 16.68 55.12 -34.28
N ARG A 463 16.62 53.92 -34.79
CA ARG A 463 17.68 53.28 -35.57
C ARG A 463 17.90 53.97 -36.91
N ARG A 464 16.85 54.48 -37.59
CA ARG A 464 16.98 55.30 -38.79
C ARG A 464 17.68 56.61 -38.52
N LYS A 465 17.59 57.17 -37.34
CA LYS A 465 18.32 58.36 -36.92
C LYS A 465 19.76 58.07 -36.47
N ALA A 466 20.01 56.93 -35.81
CA ALA A 466 21.34 56.56 -35.32
C ALA A 466 22.28 55.97 -36.38
N LEU A 467 21.72 55.30 -37.40
CA LEU A 467 22.47 54.59 -38.44
C LEU A 467 23.32 55.53 -39.36
N ARG A 468 23.25 56.85 -39.16
CA ARG A 468 24.09 57.81 -39.90
C ARG A 468 25.40 58.19 -39.20
N GLN A 469 25.63 57.81 -37.95
CA GLN A 469 26.78 58.25 -37.17
C GLN A 469 27.69 57.17 -36.56
N GLU A 470 27.33 55.88 -36.55
CA GLU A 470 28.03 54.89 -35.71
C GLU A 470 28.50 53.57 -36.38
N ARG A 471 28.82 53.60 -37.68
CA ARG A 471 29.19 52.33 -38.39
C ARG A 471 30.59 51.76 -38.08
N GLU A 472 31.46 52.39 -37.40
CA GLU A 472 32.85 51.89 -37.25
C GLU A 472 33.22 51.47 -35.80
N VAL A 473 32.56 51.96 -34.77
CA VAL A 473 32.92 51.67 -33.38
C VAL A 473 32.14 50.44 -32.81
N GLU A 474 30.96 50.11 -33.38
CA GLU A 474 30.08 49.08 -32.87
C GLU A 474 30.52 47.61 -33.09
N LEU A 475 31.29 47.36 -34.12
CA LEU A 475 31.64 45.97 -34.47
C LEU A 475 32.59 45.33 -33.46
N LEU A 476 33.43 46.09 -32.79
CA LEU A 476 34.37 45.57 -31.80
C LEU A 476 33.73 45.41 -30.44
N ASN A 477 32.84 46.31 -30.04
CA ASN A 477 32.12 46.22 -28.76
C ASN A 477 31.02 45.12 -28.77
N TYR A 478 30.44 44.87 -29.94
CA TYR A 478 29.42 43.84 -30.10
C TYR A 478 30.00 42.43 -29.92
N LYS A 479 31.19 42.16 -30.43
CA LYS A 479 31.89 40.88 -30.30
C LYS A 479 32.22 40.55 -28.85
N ASN A 480 32.66 41.54 -28.09
CA ASN A 480 33.00 41.34 -26.67
C ASN A 480 31.77 41.16 -25.78
N LYS A 481 30.64 41.80 -26.11
CA LYS A 481 29.40 41.69 -25.32
C LYS A 481 28.66 40.36 -25.53
N LEU A 482 28.69 39.82 -26.75
CA LEU A 482 28.16 38.49 -27.10
C LEU A 482 28.92 37.39 -26.39
N ILE A 483 30.24 37.47 -26.35
CA ILE A 483 31.10 36.50 -25.66
C ILE A 483 30.75 36.47 -24.16
N LYS A 484 30.50 37.62 -23.55
CA LYS A 484 30.18 37.73 -22.12
C LYS A 484 28.75 37.23 -21.79
N LEU A 485 27.79 37.46 -22.65
CA LEU A 485 26.40 37.00 -22.51
C LEU A 485 26.26 35.50 -22.76
N GLU A 486 27.02 34.95 -23.68
CA GLU A 486 27.06 33.53 -23.98
C GLU A 486 27.67 32.73 -22.82
N GLN A 487 28.69 33.28 -22.16
CA GLN A 487 29.25 32.74 -20.91
C GLN A 487 28.25 32.75 -19.75
N GLN A 488 27.46 33.80 -19.59
CA GLN A 488 26.45 33.89 -18.54
C GLN A 488 25.27 32.92 -18.77
N SER A 489 24.87 32.73 -20.01
CA SER A 489 23.82 31.76 -20.39
C SER A 489 24.23 30.32 -20.14
N LEU A 490 25.48 29.97 -20.41
CA LEU A 490 26.03 28.63 -20.20
C LEU A 490 26.16 28.28 -18.70
N ASN A 491 26.51 29.24 -17.87
CA ASN A 491 26.59 29.05 -16.42
C ASN A 491 25.18 28.86 -15.75
N SER A 492 24.16 29.47 -16.34
CA SER A 492 22.78 29.43 -15.79
C SER A 492 22.06 28.11 -16.03
N SER A 493 22.36 27.38 -17.08
CA SER A 493 21.63 26.17 -17.45
C SER A 493 22.05 24.89 -16.68
N MET A 494 23.31 24.82 -16.25
CA MET A 494 23.85 23.62 -15.59
C MET A 494 23.46 23.48 -14.12
N ASN A 495 23.01 24.56 -13.49
CA ASN A 495 22.82 24.60 -12.04
C ASN A 495 21.43 24.11 -11.55
N ARG A 496 20.38 24.11 -12.39
CA ARG A 496 19.03 23.77 -11.95
C ARG A 496 18.84 22.27 -11.64
N HIS A 497 19.29 21.42 -12.54
CA HIS A 497 19.10 19.97 -12.39
C HIS A 497 19.85 19.40 -11.18
N PHE A 498 21.08 19.88 -10.92
CA PHE A 498 21.85 19.49 -9.74
C PHE A 498 21.17 19.95 -8.44
N ILE A 499 20.63 21.18 -8.41
CA ILE A 499 19.91 21.70 -7.25
C ILE A 499 18.68 20.85 -6.91
N PHE A 500 17.83 20.57 -7.90
CA PHE A 500 16.65 19.73 -7.69
C PHE A 500 16.99 18.31 -7.21
N ASN A 501 18.00 17.71 -7.81
CA ASN A 501 18.45 16.38 -7.42
C ASN A 501 19.05 16.33 -6.01
N SER A 502 19.75 17.38 -5.62
CA SER A 502 20.31 17.52 -4.27
C SER A 502 19.22 17.70 -3.22
N LEU A 503 18.21 18.52 -3.50
CA LEU A 503 17.05 18.69 -2.63
C LEU A 503 16.28 17.38 -2.42
N ASN A 504 16.07 16.62 -3.49
CA ASN A 504 15.44 15.31 -3.43
C ASN A 504 16.26 14.30 -2.59
N SER A 505 17.58 14.38 -2.69
CA SER A 505 18.47 13.53 -1.87
C SER A 505 18.43 13.91 -0.40
N ILE A 506 18.38 15.18 -0.08
CA ILE A 506 18.19 15.68 1.29
C ILE A 506 16.84 15.20 1.84
N GLN A 507 15.78 15.36 1.06
CA GLN A 507 14.44 14.90 1.43
C GLN A 507 14.39 13.38 1.65
N PHE A 508 15.09 12.61 0.83
CA PHE A 508 15.22 11.17 1.00
C PHE A 508 15.86 10.78 2.34
N TYR A 509 16.97 11.44 2.73
CA TYR A 509 17.63 11.18 4.00
C TYR A 509 16.79 11.64 5.20
N ILE A 510 16.07 12.75 5.08
CA ILE A 510 15.13 13.22 6.11
C ILE A 510 13.99 12.21 6.29
N ASN A 511 13.40 11.73 5.20
CA ASN A 511 12.31 10.76 5.25
C ASN A 511 12.74 9.38 5.78
N LYS A 512 14.03 9.06 5.72
CA LYS A 512 14.62 7.86 6.32
C LYS A 512 15.02 8.03 7.79
N GLU A 513 14.75 9.20 8.36
CA GLU A 513 15.19 9.56 9.73
C GLU A 513 16.73 9.53 9.94
N ASP A 514 17.50 9.44 8.88
CA ASP A 514 18.97 9.49 8.92
C ASP A 514 19.45 10.95 8.99
N LYS A 515 19.36 11.50 10.19
CA LYS A 515 19.73 12.88 10.48
C LYS A 515 21.21 13.16 10.20
N LEU A 516 22.07 12.16 10.36
CA LEU A 516 23.53 12.34 10.19
C LEU A 516 23.85 12.53 8.70
N SER A 517 23.35 11.64 7.85
CA SER A 517 23.54 11.73 6.39
C SER A 517 22.84 12.96 5.79
N ALA A 518 21.65 13.29 6.28
CA ALA A 518 20.94 14.49 5.85
C ALA A 518 21.75 15.76 6.16
N ASN A 519 22.27 15.90 7.37
CA ASN A 519 23.10 17.05 7.76
C ASN A 519 24.43 17.10 7.00
N ARG A 520 25.08 15.95 6.79
CA ARG A 520 26.32 15.86 6.02
C ARG A 520 26.08 16.28 4.57
N TYR A 521 25.00 15.76 3.96
CA TYR A 521 24.63 16.14 2.59
C TYR A 521 24.32 17.63 2.46
N LEU A 522 23.50 18.16 3.37
CA LEU A 522 23.14 19.58 3.39
C LEU A 522 24.35 20.49 3.59
N SER A 523 25.26 20.09 4.48
CA SER A 523 26.51 20.83 4.73
C SER A 523 27.41 20.90 3.47
N ASN A 524 27.65 19.73 2.84
CA ASN A 524 28.46 19.65 1.63
C ASN A 524 27.79 20.39 0.45
N PHE A 525 26.48 20.26 0.32
CA PHE A 525 25.69 20.98 -0.69
C PHE A 525 25.79 22.51 -0.50
N SER A 526 25.62 22.98 0.74
CA SER A 526 25.73 24.42 1.05
C SER A 526 27.12 24.96 0.75
N LYS A 527 28.18 24.19 1.08
CA LYS A 527 29.58 24.55 0.76
C LYS A 527 29.82 24.62 -0.73
N LEU A 528 29.32 23.62 -1.49
CA LEU A 528 29.50 23.62 -2.95
C LEU A 528 28.75 24.77 -3.63
N ILE A 529 27.51 25.05 -3.22
CA ILE A 529 26.74 26.17 -3.75
C ILE A 529 27.42 27.50 -3.46
N ARG A 530 27.90 27.71 -2.24
CA ARG A 530 28.64 28.95 -1.91
C ARG A 530 29.89 29.13 -2.80
N LYS A 531 30.71 28.07 -2.93
CA LYS A 531 31.90 28.10 -3.80
C LYS A 531 31.55 28.34 -5.28
N ASN A 532 30.42 27.86 -5.76
CA ASN A 532 29.95 28.11 -7.12
C ASN A 532 29.47 29.54 -7.32
N LEU A 533 28.88 30.15 -6.30
CA LEU A 533 28.47 31.56 -6.32
C LEU A 533 29.65 32.53 -6.24
N ASP A 534 30.60 32.23 -5.34
CA ASP A 534 31.78 33.08 -5.14
C ASP A 534 32.68 33.15 -6.40
N SER A 535 32.79 32.04 -7.14
CA SER A 535 33.56 31.96 -8.38
C SER A 535 32.94 32.70 -9.59
N SER A 536 31.63 32.98 -9.52
CA SER A 536 30.95 33.75 -10.57
C SER A 536 31.29 35.24 -10.57
N SER A 537 31.95 35.72 -9.53
CA SER A 537 32.34 37.13 -9.34
C SER A 537 33.83 37.44 -9.67
N ALA A 538 34.61 36.42 -10.03
CA ALA A 538 36.01 36.65 -10.41
C ALA A 538 36.14 37.35 -11.79
N GLU A 539 36.82 38.46 -11.85
CA GLU A 539 36.93 39.27 -13.07
C GLU A 539 37.55 38.55 -14.28
N ASP A 540 38.37 37.52 -14.05
CA ASP A 540 39.08 36.75 -15.09
C ASP A 540 38.54 35.31 -15.30
N ASN A 541 37.51 34.88 -14.59
CA ASN A 541 36.94 33.52 -14.68
C ASN A 541 37.94 32.36 -14.42
N LEU A 542 39.11 32.65 -13.85
CA LEU A 542 40.17 31.71 -13.49
C LEU A 542 40.27 31.58 -11.96
N ILE A 543 40.30 30.37 -11.46
CA ILE A 543 40.45 30.05 -10.04
C ILE A 543 41.70 29.21 -9.80
N PRO A 544 42.25 29.19 -8.57
CA PRO A 544 43.31 28.25 -8.20
C PRO A 544 42.88 26.82 -8.42
N LEU A 545 43.79 25.94 -8.83
CA LEU A 545 43.52 24.55 -9.02
C LEU A 545 43.12 23.87 -7.69
N SER A 546 43.67 24.28 -6.56
CA SER A 546 43.28 23.83 -5.22
C SER A 546 41.78 24.03 -4.97
N GLU A 547 41.24 25.16 -5.38
CA GLU A 547 39.82 25.46 -5.23
C GLU A 547 38.95 24.63 -6.18
N GLU A 548 39.39 24.35 -7.39
CA GLU A 548 38.69 23.48 -8.32
C GLU A 548 38.66 22.01 -7.81
N ILE A 549 39.80 21.51 -7.29
CA ILE A 549 39.87 20.15 -6.70
C ILE A 549 38.98 20.05 -5.48
N GLU A 550 38.96 21.05 -4.60
CA GLU A 550 38.06 21.05 -3.44
C GLU A 550 36.58 21.01 -3.88
N ARG A 551 36.25 21.78 -4.92
CA ARG A 551 34.91 21.82 -5.52
C ARG A 551 34.51 20.46 -6.10
N LEU A 552 35.42 19.84 -6.86
CA LEU A 552 35.20 18.50 -7.42
C LEU A 552 35.04 17.43 -6.34
N THR A 553 35.82 17.51 -5.26
CA THR A 553 35.71 16.62 -4.11
C THR A 553 34.35 16.74 -3.44
N LEU A 554 33.87 17.96 -3.24
CA LEU A 554 32.50 18.21 -2.73
C LEU A 554 31.43 17.65 -3.67
N TYR A 555 31.56 17.89 -4.98
CA TYR A 555 30.65 17.39 -5.99
C TYR A 555 30.62 15.86 -6.02
N LEU A 556 31.78 15.20 -6.09
CA LEU A 556 31.90 13.74 -6.09
C LEU A 556 31.35 13.12 -4.80
N SER A 557 31.61 13.75 -3.66
CA SER A 557 31.07 13.31 -2.36
C SER A 557 29.53 13.35 -2.35
N LEU A 558 28.92 14.41 -2.90
CA LEU A 558 27.47 14.55 -2.99
C LEU A 558 26.85 13.53 -3.93
N GLU A 559 27.44 13.33 -5.11
CA GLU A 559 26.94 12.33 -6.07
C GLU A 559 27.15 10.90 -5.55
N ASN A 560 28.26 10.63 -4.87
CA ASN A 560 28.50 9.34 -4.24
C ASN A 560 27.46 9.03 -3.14
N MET A 561 27.18 9.97 -2.27
CA MET A 561 26.10 9.83 -1.27
C MET A 561 24.73 9.65 -1.95
N ARG A 562 24.47 10.37 -3.03
CA ARG A 562 23.22 10.27 -3.79
C ARG A 562 23.00 8.88 -4.38
N PHE A 563 24.03 8.27 -4.90
CA PHE A 563 24.00 6.94 -5.50
C PHE A 563 24.36 5.81 -4.54
N LYS A 564 24.31 6.06 -3.23
CA LYS A 564 24.51 5.06 -2.17
C LYS A 564 25.86 4.34 -2.29
N GLU A 565 26.91 5.11 -2.51
CA GLU A 565 28.29 4.61 -2.62
C GLU A 565 28.48 3.58 -3.75
N LYS A 566 27.71 3.72 -4.82
CA LYS A 566 27.78 2.85 -5.99
C LYS A 566 29.10 2.96 -6.76
N PHE A 567 29.91 3.97 -6.45
CA PHE A 567 31.24 4.14 -7.02
C PHE A 567 32.21 4.67 -5.97
N THR A 568 33.49 4.46 -6.19
CA THR A 568 34.59 5.08 -5.41
C THR A 568 35.31 6.08 -6.31
N TYR A 569 35.95 7.06 -5.69
CA TYR A 569 36.76 8.02 -6.45
C TYR A 569 38.08 8.30 -5.74
N GLU A 570 39.11 8.56 -6.56
CA GLU A 570 40.42 8.97 -6.11
C GLU A 570 40.89 10.19 -6.91
N ILE A 571 41.46 11.16 -6.24
CA ILE A 571 42.07 12.34 -6.87
C ILE A 571 43.56 12.34 -6.49
N ASN A 572 44.40 12.10 -7.46
CA ASN A 572 45.83 12.04 -7.28
C ASN A 572 46.45 13.29 -7.90
N MET A 573 47.26 13.96 -7.19
CA MET A 573 47.98 15.15 -7.69
C MET A 573 49.49 14.97 -7.50
N ASP A 574 50.21 15.13 -8.56
CA ASP A 574 51.68 15.06 -8.56
C ASP A 574 52.23 16.20 -7.69
N PRO A 575 53.24 15.98 -6.82
CA PRO A 575 53.89 17.01 -6.04
C PRO A 575 54.48 18.16 -6.84
N ASP A 576 54.78 17.94 -8.11
CA ASP A 576 55.31 18.96 -9.02
C ASP A 576 54.28 19.97 -9.52
N VAL A 577 52.99 19.76 -9.21
CA VAL A 577 51.88 20.66 -9.55
C VAL A 577 51.61 21.59 -8.39
N ASP A 578 51.95 22.86 -8.52
CA ASP A 578 51.55 23.88 -7.56
C ASP A 578 50.07 24.22 -7.72
N ALA A 579 49.23 23.70 -6.82
CA ALA A 579 47.78 23.86 -6.90
C ALA A 579 47.29 25.28 -6.61
N GLU A 580 48.05 26.10 -5.87
CA GLU A 580 47.67 27.48 -5.54
C GLU A 580 48.01 28.44 -6.67
N MET A 581 49.17 28.24 -7.33
CA MET A 581 49.63 29.12 -8.42
C MET A 581 49.07 28.71 -9.80
N THR A 582 48.63 27.43 -9.94
CA THR A 582 48.05 26.99 -11.21
C THR A 582 46.59 27.47 -11.30
N LYS A 583 46.34 28.43 -12.18
CA LYS A 583 44.99 28.97 -12.40
C LYS A 583 44.29 28.25 -13.53
N VAL A 584 43.09 27.73 -13.27
CA VAL A 584 42.26 27.00 -14.22
C VAL A 584 40.85 27.61 -14.30
N PRO A 585 40.12 27.41 -15.39
CA PRO A 585 38.73 27.85 -15.47
C PRO A 585 37.86 27.09 -14.44
N ALA A 586 36.98 27.82 -13.77
CA ALA A 586 36.06 27.21 -12.83
C ALA A 586 35.15 26.17 -13.52
N MET A 587 34.94 25.02 -12.90
CA MET A 587 34.06 23.93 -13.38
C MET A 587 34.44 23.34 -14.75
N PHE A 588 35.70 23.39 -15.16
CA PHE A 588 36.07 22.87 -16.48
C PHE A 588 36.14 21.34 -16.54
N MET A 589 36.46 20.69 -15.42
CA MET A 589 36.52 19.22 -15.31
C MET A 589 35.15 18.57 -15.05
N GLN A 590 34.24 19.29 -14.42
CA GLN A 590 32.95 18.77 -13.95
C GLN A 590 32.15 18.06 -15.05
N PRO A 591 32.00 18.55 -16.29
CA PRO A 591 31.22 17.89 -17.33
C PRO A 591 31.76 16.52 -17.73
N PHE A 592 33.05 16.28 -17.64
CA PHE A 592 33.68 15.03 -17.95
C PHE A 592 33.46 14.03 -16.82
N ILE A 593 33.51 14.49 -15.59
CA ILE A 593 33.22 13.69 -14.38
C ILE A 593 31.75 13.30 -14.35
N GLU A 594 30.85 14.22 -14.69
CA GLU A 594 29.43 13.91 -14.86
C GLU A 594 29.20 12.78 -15.87
N ASN A 595 29.89 12.81 -16.99
CA ASN A 595 29.81 11.75 -17.99
C ASN A 595 30.36 10.41 -17.47
N SER A 596 31.49 10.42 -16.76
CA SER A 596 32.06 9.21 -16.14
C SER A 596 31.11 8.62 -15.10
N ILE A 597 30.40 9.45 -14.31
CA ILE A 597 29.39 8.99 -13.36
C ILE A 597 28.19 8.40 -14.10
N TRP A 598 27.51 9.21 -14.90
CA TRP A 598 26.21 8.84 -15.46
C TRP A 598 26.29 7.78 -16.55
N HIS A 599 27.32 7.81 -17.37
CA HIS A 599 27.46 6.96 -18.56
C HIS A 599 28.53 5.89 -18.41
N GLY A 600 29.45 6.05 -17.46
CA GLY A 600 30.50 5.09 -17.17
C GLY A 600 30.09 4.11 -16.06
N VAL A 601 30.09 4.58 -14.82
CA VAL A 601 30.03 3.70 -13.64
C VAL A 601 28.64 3.39 -13.12
N LEU A 602 27.66 4.27 -13.27
CA LEU A 602 26.29 4.02 -12.78
C LEU A 602 25.58 2.84 -13.44
N PRO A 603 25.77 2.58 -14.74
CA PRO A 603 25.15 1.41 -15.39
C PRO A 603 25.75 0.08 -14.99
N MET A 604 26.89 0.05 -14.29
CA MET A 604 27.54 -1.21 -13.85
C MET A 604 26.74 -1.91 -12.74
N GLU A 605 26.80 -3.22 -12.71
CA GLU A 605 26.22 -4.04 -11.64
C GLU A 605 27.10 -4.05 -10.37
N VAL A 606 28.40 -3.83 -10.53
CA VAL A 606 29.40 -3.76 -9.44
C VAL A 606 29.79 -2.31 -9.19
N PRO A 607 30.28 -1.97 -7.98
CA PRO A 607 30.76 -0.62 -7.70
C PRO A 607 31.86 -0.18 -8.67
N GLY A 608 31.71 0.98 -9.26
CA GLY A 608 32.68 1.54 -10.19
C GLY A 608 33.78 2.34 -9.47
N LYS A 609 34.81 2.73 -10.21
CA LYS A 609 35.88 3.59 -9.73
C LYS A 609 36.14 4.70 -10.75
N ILE A 610 36.29 5.93 -10.23
CA ILE A 610 36.70 7.09 -11.02
C ILE A 610 38.01 7.60 -10.45
N THR A 611 39.02 7.77 -11.31
CA THR A 611 40.32 8.30 -10.92
C THR A 611 40.59 9.59 -11.67
N ILE A 612 41.04 10.59 -10.95
CA ILE A 612 41.47 11.89 -11.50
C ILE A 612 42.93 12.08 -11.17
N ASP A 613 43.78 12.06 -12.19
CA ASP A 613 45.20 12.22 -12.04
C ASP A 613 45.61 13.59 -12.61
N VAL A 614 46.32 14.39 -11.82
CA VAL A 614 46.80 15.70 -12.19
C VAL A 614 48.33 15.72 -12.13
N PHE A 615 49.00 15.91 -13.25
CA PHE A 615 50.45 15.88 -13.31
C PHE A 615 51.01 16.85 -14.34
N LYS A 616 52.29 17.17 -14.26
CA LYS A 616 53.00 18.00 -15.23
C LYS A 616 53.73 17.15 -16.28
N LYS A 617 53.57 17.47 -17.55
CA LYS A 617 54.32 16.85 -18.63
C LYS A 617 54.61 17.90 -19.71
N ASN A 618 55.88 18.04 -20.13
CA ASN A 618 56.31 19.02 -21.12
C ASN A 618 55.89 20.44 -20.78
N ASN A 619 56.03 20.87 -19.55
CA ASN A 619 55.65 22.14 -18.99
C ASN A 619 54.16 22.51 -19.11
N LYS A 620 53.30 21.55 -19.44
CA LYS A 620 51.85 21.67 -19.46
C LYS A 620 51.21 20.82 -18.34
N THR A 621 50.13 21.30 -17.77
CA THR A 621 49.39 20.54 -16.74
C THR A 621 48.39 19.61 -17.43
N HIS A 622 48.50 18.34 -17.15
CA HIS A 622 47.59 17.28 -17.64
C HIS A 622 46.61 16.89 -16.55
N PHE A 623 45.36 16.79 -16.94
CA PHE A 623 44.27 16.28 -16.14
C PHE A 623 43.71 15.02 -16.80
N GLU A 624 43.92 13.88 -16.23
CA GLU A 624 43.41 12.60 -16.72
C GLU A 624 42.24 12.16 -15.87
N ILE A 625 41.08 12.02 -16.50
CA ILE A 625 39.87 11.52 -15.89
C ILE A 625 39.63 10.10 -16.42
N THR A 626 39.70 9.11 -15.55
CA THR A 626 39.57 7.70 -15.92
C THR A 626 38.45 7.07 -15.11
N ASP A 627 37.56 6.37 -15.77
CA ASP A 627 36.57 5.50 -15.12
C ASP A 627 36.74 4.05 -15.57
N ASN A 628 36.36 3.11 -14.70
CA ASN A 628 36.31 1.68 -15.04
C ASN A 628 34.90 1.25 -15.49
N GLY A 629 34.17 2.14 -16.09
CA GLY A 629 32.79 1.98 -16.51
C GLY A 629 32.59 1.05 -17.68
N ILE A 630 31.35 0.99 -18.19
CA ILE A 630 30.95 0.11 -19.30
C ILE A 630 31.58 0.41 -20.64
N GLY A 631 32.34 1.52 -20.73
CA GLY A 631 32.97 2.01 -21.96
C GLY A 631 32.03 2.74 -22.91
N ILE A 632 32.61 3.32 -23.98
CA ILE A 632 31.90 4.22 -24.89
C ILE A 632 30.86 3.45 -25.74
N ASP A 633 31.27 2.33 -26.32
CA ASP A 633 30.45 1.59 -27.28
C ASP A 633 29.20 1.00 -26.62
N GLU A 634 29.31 0.51 -25.39
CA GLU A 634 28.21 -0.08 -24.65
C GLU A 634 27.31 1.01 -24.07
N SER A 635 27.86 2.12 -23.66
CA SER A 635 27.12 3.31 -23.24
C SER A 635 26.26 3.90 -24.37
N ILE A 636 26.72 3.87 -25.60
CA ILE A 636 25.95 4.32 -26.78
C ILE A 636 24.81 3.34 -27.10
N LYS A 637 25.02 2.03 -26.98
CA LYS A 637 23.98 1.01 -27.20
C LYS A 637 22.83 1.10 -26.19
N ASN A 638 23.14 1.47 -24.96
CA ASN A 638 22.16 1.55 -23.86
C ASN A 638 21.35 2.86 -23.85
N LYS A 639 21.59 3.79 -24.75
CA LYS A 639 20.87 5.06 -24.84
C LYS A 639 19.59 4.92 -25.66
N SER A 640 18.42 5.20 -25.06
CA SER A 640 17.17 5.46 -25.79
C SER A 640 17.27 6.74 -26.61
N GLN A 641 16.53 6.85 -27.72
CA GLN A 641 16.62 7.97 -28.67
C GLN A 641 16.42 9.36 -28.04
N GLU A 642 15.62 9.49 -26.98
CA GLU A 642 15.38 10.76 -26.28
C GLU A 642 16.57 11.23 -25.40
N GLN A 643 17.39 10.31 -24.89
CA GLN A 643 18.57 10.67 -24.08
C GLN A 643 19.77 11.12 -24.92
N ASN A 644 19.80 10.85 -26.22
CA ASN A 644 20.90 11.21 -27.09
C ASN A 644 21.08 12.72 -27.31
N GLU A 645 20.00 13.51 -27.25
CA GLU A 645 20.09 14.96 -27.43
C GLU A 645 20.70 15.70 -26.22
N HIS A 646 20.48 15.23 -24.99
CA HIS A 646 21.00 15.92 -23.80
C HIS A 646 22.48 15.65 -23.53
N SER A 647 22.98 14.44 -23.76
CA SER A 647 24.38 14.11 -23.50
C SER A 647 25.33 14.68 -24.55
N SER A 648 24.92 14.76 -25.83
CA SER A 648 25.69 15.40 -26.88
C SER A 648 25.75 16.90 -26.70
N LYS A 649 24.74 17.55 -26.12
CA LYS A 649 24.69 18.95 -25.78
C LYS A 649 25.68 19.33 -24.67
N GLY A 650 25.79 18.51 -23.60
CA GLY A 650 26.67 18.77 -22.44
C GLY A 650 28.16 18.79 -22.83
N MET A 651 28.60 17.78 -23.55
CA MET A 651 29.99 17.71 -24.07
C MET A 651 30.31 18.83 -25.07
N LYS A 652 29.40 19.09 -26.00
CA LYS A 652 29.56 20.15 -26.99
C LYS A 652 29.62 21.54 -26.35
N ILE A 653 28.83 21.76 -25.30
CA ILE A 653 28.84 22.98 -24.50
C ILE A 653 30.18 23.13 -23.76
N ALA A 654 30.69 22.04 -23.16
CA ALA A 654 31.98 22.04 -22.46
C ALA A 654 33.13 22.32 -23.42
N THR A 655 33.15 21.67 -24.60
CA THR A 655 34.19 21.90 -25.63
C THR A 655 34.12 23.31 -26.17
N ASN A 656 32.95 23.84 -26.53
CA ASN A 656 32.77 25.22 -26.99
C ASN A 656 33.18 26.26 -25.93
N ARG A 657 32.90 25.96 -24.64
CA ARG A 657 33.32 26.83 -23.52
C ARG A 657 34.84 26.91 -23.41
N ILE A 658 35.51 25.78 -23.56
CA ILE A 658 36.97 25.72 -23.52
C ILE A 658 37.57 26.45 -24.73
N GLU A 659 37.01 26.30 -25.93
CA GLU A 659 37.43 27.02 -27.14
C GLU A 659 37.23 28.54 -27.01
N LEU A 660 36.14 28.99 -26.39
CA LEU A 660 35.90 30.40 -26.13
C LEU A 660 36.85 30.98 -25.07
N LEU A 661 37.08 30.20 -23.98
CA LEU A 661 38.04 30.56 -22.95
C LEU A 661 39.46 30.69 -23.50
N GLN A 662 39.87 29.77 -24.39
CA GLN A 662 41.16 29.80 -25.07
C GLN A 662 41.40 31.12 -25.83
N LYS A 663 40.34 31.65 -26.48
CA LYS A 663 40.37 32.93 -27.18
C LYS A 663 40.43 34.14 -26.25
N VAL A 664 39.89 34.04 -25.04
CA VAL A 664 39.85 35.14 -24.06
C VAL A 664 41.11 35.19 -23.21
N ILE A 665 41.62 34.07 -22.75
CA ILE A 665 42.77 33.98 -21.84
C ILE A 665 44.12 33.85 -22.57
N GLN A 666 44.11 33.68 -23.89
CA GLN A 666 45.30 33.51 -24.75
C GLN A 666 46.20 32.34 -24.31
N LYS A 667 45.65 31.32 -23.70
CA LYS A 667 46.35 30.10 -23.30
C LYS A 667 45.82 28.90 -24.10
N GLU A 668 46.72 27.96 -24.40
CA GLU A 668 46.38 26.78 -25.18
C GLU A 668 45.72 25.72 -24.27
N ILE A 669 44.48 25.36 -24.55
CA ILE A 669 43.78 24.26 -23.84
C ILE A 669 43.38 23.23 -24.88
N SER A 670 43.74 21.97 -24.71
CA SER A 670 43.32 20.90 -25.60
C SER A 670 42.64 19.75 -24.83
N ILE A 671 41.62 19.22 -25.44
CA ILE A 671 40.90 18.05 -24.90
C ILE A 671 41.15 16.89 -25.84
N GLN A 672 41.58 15.77 -25.29
CA GLN A 672 41.81 14.51 -26.00
C GLN A 672 40.92 13.41 -25.44
N GLY A 673 40.26 12.69 -26.32
CA GLY A 673 39.31 11.64 -25.95
C GLY A 673 37.84 12.08 -26.13
N PRO A 674 36.88 11.35 -25.56
CA PRO A 674 37.12 10.21 -24.69
C PRO A 674 37.72 8.99 -25.40
N PHE A 675 38.67 8.30 -24.73
CA PHE A 675 39.30 7.07 -25.21
C PHE A 675 38.73 5.89 -24.46
N GLN A 676 38.42 4.80 -25.16
CA GLN A 676 38.07 3.54 -24.54
C GLN A 676 39.34 2.81 -24.10
N ILE A 677 39.39 2.37 -22.84
CA ILE A 677 40.51 1.61 -22.30
C ILE A 677 40.17 0.12 -22.51
N ASN A 678 41.03 -0.57 -23.26
CA ASN A 678 40.88 -2.01 -23.53
C ASN A 678 42.14 -2.75 -23.12
N GLU A 679 41.98 -3.92 -22.49
CA GLU A 679 43.05 -4.87 -22.21
C GLU A 679 42.55 -6.29 -22.60
N ASN A 680 43.30 -7.00 -23.47
CA ASN A 680 42.95 -8.34 -23.96
C ASN A 680 41.50 -8.45 -24.47
N GLU A 681 41.07 -7.49 -25.32
CA GLU A 681 39.68 -7.37 -25.85
C GLU A 681 38.57 -7.12 -24.81
N LYS A 682 38.93 -6.92 -23.55
CA LYS A 682 37.97 -6.56 -22.50
C LYS A 682 37.99 -5.06 -22.27
N ILE A 683 36.81 -4.44 -22.24
CA ILE A 683 36.64 -3.03 -21.92
C ILE A 683 36.92 -2.82 -20.44
N LEU A 684 37.89 -1.95 -20.13
CA LEU A 684 38.25 -1.58 -18.74
C LEU A 684 37.74 -0.21 -18.33
N GLY A 685 37.10 0.53 -19.22
CA GLY A 685 36.52 1.85 -18.91
C GLY A 685 36.80 2.93 -19.95
N THR A 686 36.73 4.19 -19.51
CA THR A 686 36.93 5.37 -20.39
C THR A 686 37.95 6.34 -19.80
N LYS A 687 38.68 7.00 -20.67
CA LYS A 687 39.69 8.02 -20.27
C LYS A 687 39.52 9.29 -21.07
N VAL A 688 39.57 10.45 -20.42
CA VAL A 688 39.64 11.81 -21.02
C VAL A 688 40.87 12.49 -20.50
N VAL A 689 41.58 13.16 -21.41
CA VAL A 689 42.78 13.97 -21.07
C VAL A 689 42.54 15.42 -21.45
N ILE A 690 42.71 16.32 -20.48
CA ILE A 690 42.66 17.76 -20.71
C ILE A 690 44.06 18.30 -20.45
N ILE A 691 44.58 19.06 -21.40
CA ILE A 691 45.92 19.61 -21.34
C ILE A 691 45.83 21.14 -21.30
N PHE A 692 46.42 21.70 -20.28
CA PHE A 692 46.42 23.16 -20.02
C PHE A 692 47.85 23.69 -20.16
N GLY A 693 48.04 24.63 -21.14
CA GLY A 693 49.34 25.22 -21.46
C GLY A 693 49.57 26.62 -20.89
#